data_143712ccbe01bd56a33a63d54c3de578
#
_entry.id   143712ccbe01bd56a33a63d54c3de578
#
_cell.length_a   1.000
_cell.length_b   1.000
_cell.length_c   1.000
_cell.angle_alpha   90.00
_cell.angle_beta   90.00
_cell.angle_gamma   90.00
#
_symmetry.space_group_name_H-M   'P 1'
#
loop_
_entity.id
_entity.type
_entity.pdbx_description
1 polymer ?
#
loop_
_entity_poly.entity_id
_entity_poly.type
_entity_poly.pdbx_seq_one_letter_code
_entity_poly.pdbx_strand_id
1 'polypeptide(L)'
;MSVETAYGVAFRSLATTDERLYKATVQFYKRLSFATVKLYDKFKNHGDEMLLSGTSQSSRHETWLMSFKLSEVDSSGCRVPQQEAERKLQSDGAMIKVRLVNEVAVADCGALRVSYYSGSFAEAAAAFPDREEVSEHEFRIRDPLGNEIALTDTPHLHDAVLGEQAVGADFFLSGSGETHRLAQGRETAAALMRSLRETPGAPDSKPKKKLAVMTSGGDSPGMNAAVRAVVRAGIYYGCDVFAVYEGYEGLLKGGEYLKHMQWSDVRGWLSEGGTLIGTARCMEFRERKGRKQAAANLIEQGIDALVVCGGDGSLTGADLFRSEWPSLVEELVSDGRFTAQQVHPYRNLTIVGLVGSIDNDMSGTDSTIGAYSALERICEMVDYIDATAKSHSRAFVVEVMGRHCGWLALMAGIATAADYIFIPERAAPQNKWQDEMKEVCRRHKAKGRRNITVIVAEGALDTELNPITAEQVKTALVELGLDTRITTLGHVQRGGTAVAHDRWLATMQGVDAVKAVLEMTPDTPSPLIGILEEKIIRIPLMESVKLTKQVAAAIQEKDFDKAISLRDTEFIELYESFISTTIKDSTAVPESGPLRVAIVHVGAPSAALNAATRAASLYCLANGHKPFAIINGFSGLIQTGEVRELSWIDVEDWHNLGGSEIGTNRCAAADDMGAVAYHFQKNEFDGLIIIGGFEGFKSLQQLYSARSQYPVFNIPMVMIPSTVSNNVPGTEYSLGTDTCLNALVNYTDAIKQSASATRRRVFVVEVQGGHSGYVASFTGLVTGAVSVYTPEKKIDLHSIQEDLALLKENFRHDQGENRNGKLLIRNEQASSIYTTELIADIIAEQSNGRFGVRTAVPGHVQQGGVPSSKDRVAACRFAVKSVKFLESWNEKAKQAASHDDRQLGFRYVKGVKTPMLPNNDASAAVICVNGSTVSFKPVNDLWQNETDVELRKGHDIHWSEFTKVGDILSGRCNLRKEVDAMRAASA
;
A
#
# COMPACT_ATOMS: atom_id res chain seq x y z
N MET A 1 -31.93 -24.77 38.26
CA MET A 1 -30.67 -24.09 38.62
C MET A 1 -30.27 -23.18 37.50
N SER A 2 -30.32 -21.91 37.75
CA SER A 2 -29.98 -20.90 36.76
C SER A 2 -28.52 -20.48 36.91
N VAL A 3 -27.67 -21.10 36.13
CA VAL A 3 -26.29 -20.75 36.00
C VAL A 3 -26.19 -19.78 34.83
N GLU A 4 -26.08 -18.51 35.08
CA GLU A 4 -25.67 -17.56 34.06
C GLU A 4 -24.16 -17.57 34.02
N THR A 5 -23.65 -18.26 33.05
CA THR A 5 -22.22 -18.44 32.91
C THR A 5 -21.68 -17.64 31.76
N ALA A 6 -20.53 -17.12 32.02
CA ALA A 6 -19.47 -16.72 31.13
C ALA A 6 -19.88 -15.89 29.90
N TYR A 7 -19.47 -14.70 29.93
CA TYR A 7 -19.42 -13.82 28.78
C TYR A 7 -18.23 -14.21 27.90
N GLY A 8 -18.53 -14.75 26.71
CA GLY A 8 -17.54 -15.17 25.73
C GLY A 8 -17.43 -16.69 25.60
N VAL A 9 -16.93 -17.13 24.44
CA VAL A 9 -16.76 -18.56 24.18
C VAL A 9 -15.41 -19.02 24.74
N ALA A 10 -15.43 -19.80 25.81
CA ALA A 10 -14.27 -20.54 26.27
C ALA A 10 -14.33 -21.96 25.69
N PHE A 11 -13.32 -22.35 24.94
CA PHE A 11 -13.19 -23.72 24.43
C PHE A 11 -12.14 -24.48 25.23
N ARG A 12 -12.49 -25.65 25.72
CA ARG A 12 -11.57 -26.57 26.43
C ARG A 12 -11.67 -27.97 25.84
N SER A 13 -10.55 -28.58 25.54
CA SER A 13 -10.48 -29.98 25.17
C SER A 13 -9.86 -30.81 26.29
N LEU A 14 -10.60 -31.76 26.82
CA LEU A 14 -10.17 -32.69 27.86
C LEU A 14 -10.06 -34.08 27.25
N ALA A 15 -8.96 -34.78 27.54
CA ALA A 15 -8.75 -36.11 27.01
C ALA A 15 -8.42 -37.13 28.12
N THR A 16 -8.90 -38.36 28.01
CA THR A 16 -8.58 -39.43 28.92
C THR A 16 -8.59 -40.78 28.15
N THR A 17 -7.79 -41.73 28.62
CA THR A 17 -7.79 -43.13 28.16
C THR A 17 -8.78 -43.99 28.92
N ASP A 18 -9.27 -43.53 30.09
CA ASP A 18 -10.18 -44.29 30.96
C ASP A 18 -11.64 -43.95 30.64
N GLU A 19 -12.41 -44.92 30.25
CA GLU A 19 -13.83 -44.77 29.94
C GLU A 19 -14.70 -44.39 31.15
N ARG A 20 -14.32 -44.80 32.38
CA ARG A 20 -15.02 -44.42 33.61
C ARG A 20 -14.82 -42.93 33.90
N LEU A 21 -13.58 -42.46 33.82
CA LEU A 21 -13.25 -41.08 33.97
C LEU A 21 -13.89 -40.20 32.90
N TYR A 22 -13.95 -40.66 31.67
CA TYR A 22 -14.67 -39.98 30.58
C TYR A 22 -16.15 -39.77 30.93
N LYS A 23 -16.86 -40.85 31.34
CA LYS A 23 -18.25 -40.75 31.72
C LYS A 23 -18.46 -39.87 32.95
N ALA A 24 -17.59 -39.97 33.95
CA ALA A 24 -17.65 -39.18 35.16
C ALA A 24 -17.44 -37.68 34.84
N THR A 25 -16.47 -37.34 33.99
CA THR A 25 -16.19 -35.95 33.55
C THR A 25 -17.39 -35.37 32.81
N VAL A 26 -18.00 -36.09 31.86
CA VAL A 26 -19.18 -35.63 31.14
C VAL A 26 -20.35 -35.35 32.11
N GLN A 27 -20.57 -36.24 33.12
CA GLN A 27 -21.61 -36.04 34.13
C GLN A 27 -21.30 -34.87 35.08
N PHE A 28 -20.03 -34.66 35.43
CA PHE A 28 -19.58 -33.55 36.23
C PHE A 28 -19.92 -32.20 35.59
N TYR A 29 -19.56 -32.00 34.30
CA TYR A 29 -19.87 -30.75 33.59
C TYR A 29 -21.39 -30.56 33.35
N LYS A 30 -22.15 -31.64 33.23
CA LYS A 30 -23.61 -31.54 33.20
C LYS A 30 -24.21 -31.02 34.50
N ARG A 31 -23.60 -31.31 35.68
CA ARG A 31 -23.99 -30.70 36.93
C ARG A 31 -23.72 -29.21 37.00
N LEU A 32 -22.75 -28.75 36.24
CA LEU A 32 -22.44 -27.31 36.02
C LEU A 32 -23.32 -26.69 34.91
N SER A 33 -24.45 -27.32 34.57
CA SER A 33 -25.42 -26.82 33.59
C SER A 33 -24.90 -26.74 32.13
N PHE A 34 -23.89 -27.55 31.80
CA PHE A 34 -23.50 -27.75 30.42
C PHE A 34 -24.41 -28.76 29.72
N ALA A 35 -25.02 -28.35 28.61
CA ALA A 35 -25.85 -29.23 27.79
C ALA A 35 -25.02 -29.98 26.74
N THR A 36 -25.40 -31.23 26.45
CA THR A 36 -24.80 -32.01 25.36
C THR A 36 -25.29 -31.49 24.02
N VAL A 37 -24.38 -31.18 23.09
CA VAL A 37 -24.73 -30.71 21.76
C VAL A 37 -24.16 -31.59 20.66
N LYS A 38 -24.84 -31.64 19.52
CA LYS A 38 -24.29 -32.18 18.27
C LYS A 38 -23.77 -31.02 17.46
N LEU A 39 -22.48 -31.03 17.15
CA LEU A 39 -21.87 -30.01 16.30
C LEU A 39 -21.82 -30.47 14.84
N TYR A 40 -21.77 -29.48 13.96
CA TYR A 40 -21.63 -29.69 12.52
C TYR A 40 -20.28 -30.35 12.20
N ASP A 41 -20.22 -31.17 11.15
CA ASP A 41 -19.00 -31.90 10.77
C ASP A 41 -17.81 -30.98 10.48
N LYS A 42 -18.05 -29.77 9.96
CA LYS A 42 -16.98 -28.78 9.75
C LYS A 42 -16.30 -28.28 11.04
N PHE A 43 -17.00 -28.28 12.18
CA PHE A 43 -16.39 -27.97 13.47
C PHE A 43 -15.62 -29.14 14.07
N LYS A 44 -16.01 -30.35 13.72
CA LYS A 44 -15.29 -31.58 14.14
C LYS A 44 -13.92 -31.68 13.50
N ASN A 45 -13.80 -31.30 12.22
CA ASN A 45 -12.56 -31.46 11.46
C ASN A 45 -11.53 -30.38 11.83
N HIS A 46 -11.92 -29.16 12.12
CA HIS A 46 -11.01 -28.09 12.50
C HIS A 46 -10.47 -28.21 13.93
N GLY A 47 -11.22 -28.80 14.85
CA GLY A 47 -10.77 -29.00 16.24
C GLY A 47 -9.68 -30.04 16.40
N ASP A 48 -9.59 -31.02 15.48
CA ASP A 48 -8.63 -32.11 15.59
C ASP A 48 -7.25 -31.75 15.00
N GLU A 49 -7.17 -30.90 13.97
CA GLU A 49 -5.91 -30.46 13.38
C GLU A 49 -5.18 -29.37 14.20
N MET A 50 -5.92 -28.58 14.97
CA MET A 50 -5.34 -27.48 15.76
C MET A 50 -4.72 -27.91 17.08
N LEU A 51 -5.08 -29.05 17.63
CA LEU A 51 -4.63 -29.48 18.97
C LEU A 51 -3.49 -30.49 18.95
N LEU A 52 -3.07 -30.98 17.81
CA LEU A 52 -2.07 -32.04 17.70
C LEU A 52 -1.00 -31.68 16.67
N SER A 53 -0.01 -30.93 17.09
CA SER A 53 1.29 -30.99 16.42
C SER A 53 1.93 -32.35 16.71
N GLY A 54 1.75 -33.30 15.81
CA GLY A 54 2.67 -34.41 15.72
C GLY A 54 2.17 -35.85 15.82
N THR A 55 0.89 -36.15 16.19
CA THR A 55 0.41 -37.53 16.12
C THR A 55 -1.08 -37.64 15.90
N SER A 56 -1.50 -38.34 14.86
CA SER A 56 -2.90 -38.67 14.57
C SER A 56 -3.44 -39.69 15.58
N GLN A 57 -4.04 -39.20 16.68
CA GLN A 57 -4.76 -40.07 17.60
C GLN A 57 -6.25 -40.09 17.26
N SER A 58 -6.76 -41.22 16.80
CA SER A 58 -8.20 -41.41 16.61
C SER A 58 -8.93 -41.45 17.97
N SER A 59 -9.86 -40.50 18.18
CA SER A 59 -10.74 -40.55 19.37
C SER A 59 -11.72 -41.70 19.28
N ARG A 60 -11.84 -42.51 20.35
CA ARG A 60 -12.85 -43.59 20.45
C ARG A 60 -14.26 -43.02 20.62
N HIS A 61 -14.41 -42.00 21.47
CA HIS A 61 -15.62 -41.25 21.71
C HIS A 61 -15.36 -39.81 22.05
N GLU A 62 -16.22 -38.92 21.65
CA GLU A 62 -16.19 -37.53 22.03
C GLU A 62 -17.55 -37.00 22.40
N THR A 63 -17.64 -36.13 23.41
CA THR A 63 -18.85 -35.45 23.81
C THR A 63 -18.59 -33.95 23.90
N TRP A 64 -19.39 -33.20 23.21
CA TRP A 64 -19.37 -31.75 23.25
C TRP A 64 -20.40 -31.26 24.25
N LEU A 65 -19.98 -30.37 25.13
CA LEU A 65 -20.78 -29.78 26.19
C LEU A 65 -20.73 -28.25 26.06
N MET A 66 -21.88 -27.60 26.21
CA MET A 66 -22.01 -26.16 26.04
C MET A 66 -22.85 -25.59 27.18
N SER A 67 -22.44 -24.46 27.72
CA SER A 67 -23.23 -23.68 28.67
C SER A 67 -24.01 -22.58 27.94
N PHE A 68 -25.24 -22.31 28.39
CA PHE A 68 -26.15 -21.30 27.84
C PHE A 68 -26.71 -20.43 28.96
N LYS A 69 -27.20 -19.23 28.61
CA LYS A 69 -28.08 -18.46 29.53
C LYS A 69 -29.38 -19.21 29.79
N LEU A 70 -29.77 -19.29 31.03
CA LEU A 70 -30.86 -20.17 31.47
C LEU A 70 -32.26 -19.77 31.06
N SER A 71 -32.51 -18.51 30.72
CA SER A 71 -33.79 -18.09 30.15
C SER A 71 -34.15 -18.80 28.84
N GLU A 72 -33.29 -19.65 28.37
CA GLU A 72 -33.39 -20.25 27.05
C GLU A 72 -33.20 -21.78 27.00
N VAL A 73 -32.98 -22.44 28.14
CA VAL A 73 -32.84 -23.90 28.24
C VAL A 73 -34.11 -24.49 28.88
N ASP A 74 -34.71 -25.41 28.18
CA ASP A 74 -35.85 -26.21 28.68
C ASP A 74 -35.43 -26.98 29.96
N SER A 75 -36.38 -27.15 30.88
CA SER A 75 -36.22 -27.82 32.16
C SER A 75 -35.83 -29.31 32.07
N SER A 76 -35.90 -29.91 30.86
CA SER A 76 -35.39 -31.25 30.57
C SER A 76 -33.89 -31.27 30.22
N GLY A 77 -33.27 -30.10 30.00
CA GLY A 77 -31.87 -29.74 30.05
C GLY A 77 -30.81 -30.50 29.29
N CYS A 78 -31.13 -31.45 28.46
CA CYS A 78 -30.11 -32.35 27.98
C CYS A 78 -29.84 -32.34 26.47
N ARG A 79 -30.68 -31.75 25.65
CA ARG A 79 -30.49 -31.73 24.18
C ARG A 79 -31.03 -30.44 23.58
N VAL A 80 -30.11 -29.63 23.05
CA VAL A 80 -30.48 -28.48 22.22
C VAL A 80 -30.45 -28.90 20.75
N PRO A 81 -31.50 -28.60 19.96
CA PRO A 81 -31.48 -28.86 18.51
C PRO A 81 -30.25 -28.24 17.85
N GLN A 82 -29.69 -28.90 16.85
CA GLN A 82 -28.42 -28.52 16.19
C GLN A 82 -28.42 -27.07 15.68
N GLN A 83 -29.51 -26.64 15.04
CA GLN A 83 -29.63 -25.25 14.53
C GLN A 83 -29.69 -24.22 15.67
N GLU A 84 -30.25 -24.56 16.81
CA GLU A 84 -30.36 -23.72 17.97
C GLU A 84 -29.03 -23.67 18.74
N ALA A 85 -28.30 -24.77 18.80
CA ALA A 85 -26.93 -24.80 19.34
C ALA A 85 -25.97 -23.95 18.51
N GLU A 86 -26.05 -23.97 17.19
CA GLU A 86 -25.24 -23.16 16.29
C GLU A 86 -25.57 -21.67 16.40
N ARG A 87 -26.84 -21.31 16.58
CA ARG A 87 -27.28 -19.93 16.81
C ARG A 87 -26.83 -19.42 18.18
N LYS A 88 -26.81 -20.26 19.21
CA LYS A 88 -26.38 -19.92 20.57
C LYS A 88 -24.86 -19.88 20.72
N LEU A 89 -24.12 -20.68 19.95
CA LEU A 89 -22.66 -20.53 19.80
C LEU A 89 -22.25 -19.13 19.33
N GLN A 90 -23.13 -18.46 18.61
CA GLN A 90 -22.90 -17.09 18.12
C GLN A 90 -23.26 -16.01 19.17
N SER A 91 -23.88 -16.37 20.29
CA SER A 91 -24.24 -15.43 21.37
C SER A 91 -23.21 -15.44 22.50
N ASP A 92 -23.43 -16.08 23.59
CA ASP A 92 -22.54 -16.12 24.76
C ASP A 92 -22.52 -17.55 25.32
N GLY A 93 -21.36 -18.18 25.46
CA GLY A 93 -21.27 -19.50 26.02
C GLY A 93 -19.85 -20.05 26.18
N ALA A 94 -19.67 -21.05 26.99
CA ALA A 94 -18.47 -21.83 27.12
C ALA A 94 -18.68 -23.22 26.50
N MET A 95 -17.68 -23.74 25.79
CA MET A 95 -17.74 -25.04 25.16
C MET A 95 -16.63 -25.94 25.68
N ILE A 96 -17.00 -27.18 26.02
CA ILE A 96 -16.07 -28.19 26.50
C ILE A 96 -16.19 -29.43 25.63
N LYS A 97 -15.07 -29.89 25.07
CA LYS A 97 -14.95 -31.16 24.37
C LYS A 97 -14.30 -32.18 25.28
N VAL A 98 -15.03 -33.23 25.61
CA VAL A 98 -14.45 -34.35 26.37
C VAL A 98 -14.22 -35.52 25.42
N ARG A 99 -12.98 -36.03 25.38
CA ARG A 99 -12.57 -37.11 24.47
C ARG A 99 -12.07 -38.33 25.26
N LEU A 100 -12.46 -39.51 24.80
CA LEU A 100 -11.83 -40.76 25.15
C LEU A 100 -10.83 -41.14 24.04
N VAL A 101 -9.54 -41.18 24.35
CA VAL A 101 -8.44 -41.40 23.40
C VAL A 101 -7.65 -42.65 23.74
N ASN A 102 -6.83 -43.15 22.84
CA ASN A 102 -6.00 -44.33 23.09
C ASN A 102 -4.78 -44.00 23.97
N GLU A 103 -4.21 -42.79 23.85
CA GLU A 103 -3.08 -42.32 24.66
C GLU A 103 -3.26 -40.85 24.97
N VAL A 104 -2.80 -40.38 26.15
CA VAL A 104 -2.85 -38.98 26.59
C VAL A 104 -1.44 -38.43 26.61
N ALA A 105 -1.17 -37.38 25.80
CA ALA A 105 -0.05 -36.50 26.03
C ALA A 105 -0.37 -35.62 27.26
N VAL A 106 0.46 -35.55 28.25
CA VAL A 106 0.25 -34.76 29.47
C VAL A 106 0.20 -33.29 29.09
N ALA A 107 -0.96 -32.69 29.19
CA ALA A 107 -1.13 -31.23 29.07
C ALA A 107 -1.61 -30.74 30.45
N ASP A 108 -0.87 -29.82 31.03
CA ASP A 108 -1.29 -29.13 32.25
C ASP A 108 -2.37 -28.12 31.88
N CYS A 109 -3.56 -28.34 32.33
CA CYS A 109 -4.71 -27.48 32.05
C CYS A 109 -4.94 -26.58 33.26
N GLY A 110 -4.70 -25.28 33.17
CA GLY A 110 -4.96 -24.30 34.24
C GLY A 110 -6.41 -24.30 34.76
N ALA A 111 -6.69 -23.59 35.85
CA ALA A 111 -8.02 -23.54 36.47
C ALA A 111 -9.06 -22.90 35.55
N LEU A 112 -10.25 -23.51 35.48
CA LEU A 112 -11.42 -22.94 34.84
C LEU A 112 -12.23 -22.14 35.86
N ARG A 113 -12.58 -20.89 35.55
CA ARG A 113 -13.44 -20.05 36.41
C ARG A 113 -14.84 -19.95 35.81
N VAL A 114 -15.85 -20.16 36.65
CA VAL A 114 -17.25 -20.06 36.26
C VAL A 114 -17.94 -19.10 37.21
N SER A 115 -18.59 -18.06 36.66
CA SER A 115 -19.28 -17.04 37.46
C SER A 115 -20.79 -17.30 37.52
N TYR A 116 -21.39 -17.05 38.69
CA TYR A 116 -22.81 -17.23 38.93
C TYR A 116 -23.44 -15.89 39.40
N TYR A 117 -24.71 -15.67 39.10
CA TYR A 117 -25.47 -14.60 39.75
C TYR A 117 -25.76 -14.92 41.20
N SER A 118 -25.87 -13.90 42.06
CA SER A 118 -25.92 -14.03 43.51
C SER A 118 -27.00 -14.95 44.08
N GLY A 119 -28.09 -15.22 43.36
CA GLY A 119 -29.14 -16.18 43.80
C GLY A 119 -28.84 -17.64 43.54
N SER A 120 -27.91 -17.95 42.63
CA SER A 120 -27.59 -19.33 42.20
C SER A 120 -26.27 -19.85 42.77
N PHE A 121 -25.43 -18.96 43.35
CA PHE A 121 -24.14 -19.36 43.89
C PHE A 121 -24.27 -20.33 45.09
N ALA A 122 -25.18 -20.01 46.03
CA ALA A 122 -25.41 -20.87 47.20
C ALA A 122 -25.95 -22.26 46.79
N GLU A 123 -26.80 -22.33 45.76
CA GLU A 123 -27.29 -23.61 45.24
C GLU A 123 -26.19 -24.40 44.53
N ALA A 124 -25.30 -23.71 43.76
CA ALA A 124 -24.14 -24.31 43.17
C ALA A 124 -23.15 -24.83 44.21
N ALA A 125 -22.90 -24.05 45.28
CA ALA A 125 -22.11 -24.46 46.42
C ALA A 125 -22.65 -25.73 47.09
N ALA A 126 -23.96 -25.81 47.29
CA ALA A 126 -24.64 -26.99 47.89
C ALA A 126 -24.53 -28.26 46.99
N ALA A 127 -24.37 -28.12 45.70
CA ALA A 127 -24.25 -29.26 44.79
C ALA A 127 -22.87 -29.95 44.85
N PHE A 128 -21.88 -29.32 45.50
CA PHE A 128 -20.50 -29.81 45.61
C PHE A 128 -20.06 -29.81 47.06
N PRO A 129 -20.39 -30.86 47.85
CA PRO A 129 -20.07 -30.91 49.28
C PRO A 129 -18.57 -30.96 49.61
N ASP A 130 -17.74 -31.44 48.66
CA ASP A 130 -16.29 -31.55 48.84
C ASP A 130 -15.50 -30.35 48.25
N ARG A 131 -16.13 -29.19 48.20
CA ARG A 131 -15.53 -27.96 47.70
C ARG A 131 -14.50 -27.38 48.68
N GLU A 132 -13.48 -26.75 48.12
CA GLU A 132 -12.58 -25.89 48.91
C GLU A 132 -13.12 -24.46 48.89
N GLU A 133 -13.47 -23.91 50.09
CA GLU A 133 -13.91 -22.53 50.25
C GLU A 133 -12.70 -21.59 50.25
N VAL A 134 -12.63 -20.69 49.28
CA VAL A 134 -11.55 -19.70 49.14
C VAL A 134 -11.95 -18.36 49.78
N SER A 135 -13.25 -17.99 49.66
CA SER A 135 -13.84 -16.81 50.26
C SER A 135 -15.36 -16.95 50.31
N GLU A 136 -16.03 -15.99 50.96
CA GLU A 136 -17.51 -15.92 51.06
C GLU A 136 -18.16 -15.86 49.64
N HIS A 137 -17.39 -15.49 48.64
CA HIS A 137 -17.83 -15.30 47.24
C HIS A 137 -17.11 -16.21 46.21
N GLU A 138 -16.26 -17.13 46.64
CA GLU A 138 -15.52 -18.03 45.78
C GLU A 138 -15.27 -19.36 46.45
N PHE A 139 -15.56 -20.45 45.75
CA PHE A 139 -15.10 -21.80 46.11
C PHE A 139 -14.51 -22.54 44.93
N ARG A 140 -13.64 -23.50 45.21
CA ARG A 140 -12.97 -24.32 44.23
C ARG A 140 -13.44 -25.76 44.26
N ILE A 141 -13.54 -26.36 43.12
CA ILE A 141 -13.88 -27.77 42.95
C ILE A 141 -12.89 -28.38 41.96
N ARG A 142 -12.75 -29.70 41.98
CA ARG A 142 -11.95 -30.42 40.99
C ARG A 142 -12.85 -31.30 40.15
N ASP A 143 -12.59 -31.33 38.84
CA ASP A 143 -13.24 -32.29 37.98
C ASP A 143 -12.66 -33.71 38.17
N PRO A 144 -13.30 -34.77 37.63
CA PRO A 144 -12.80 -36.16 37.75
C PRO A 144 -11.42 -36.39 37.13
N LEU A 145 -10.93 -35.48 36.28
CA LEU A 145 -9.60 -35.50 35.70
C LEU A 145 -8.58 -34.69 36.53
N GLY A 146 -8.99 -34.15 37.71
CA GLY A 146 -8.14 -33.41 38.61
C GLY A 146 -7.98 -31.92 38.27
N ASN A 147 -8.66 -31.40 37.26
CA ASN A 147 -8.56 -29.97 36.91
C ASN A 147 -9.35 -29.13 37.92
N GLU A 148 -8.74 -28.01 38.33
CA GLU A 148 -9.33 -27.06 39.26
C GLU A 148 -10.31 -26.12 38.54
N ILE A 149 -11.47 -25.89 39.17
CA ILE A 149 -12.52 -25.00 38.71
C ILE A 149 -12.87 -24.06 39.86
N ALA A 150 -12.71 -22.77 39.66
CA ALA A 150 -13.15 -21.74 40.59
C ALA A 150 -14.57 -21.28 40.24
N LEU A 151 -15.46 -21.26 41.23
CA LEU A 151 -16.84 -20.80 41.12
C LEU A 151 -17.00 -19.54 42.01
N THR A 152 -17.59 -18.46 41.48
CA THR A 152 -17.68 -17.18 42.17
C THR A 152 -18.99 -16.44 41.83
N ASP A 153 -19.48 -15.65 42.79
CA ASP A 153 -20.68 -14.81 42.69
C ASP A 153 -20.40 -13.32 42.75
N THR A 154 -19.12 -12.90 42.70
CA THR A 154 -18.75 -11.49 42.85
C THR A 154 -19.39 -10.60 41.77
N PRO A 155 -20.19 -9.58 42.16
CA PRO A 155 -20.95 -8.74 41.22
C PRO A 155 -20.06 -7.85 40.34
N HIS A 156 -18.81 -7.64 40.72
CA HIS A 156 -17.84 -6.80 39.98
C HIS A 156 -17.13 -7.52 38.82
N LEU A 157 -17.42 -8.78 38.60
CA LEU A 157 -16.80 -9.57 37.54
C LEU A 157 -17.27 -9.19 36.13
N HIS A 158 -18.37 -8.44 35.99
CA HIS A 158 -18.76 -7.89 34.69
C HIS A 158 -17.63 -7.08 34.01
N ASP A 159 -16.77 -6.51 34.87
CA ASP A 159 -15.65 -5.67 34.42
C ASP A 159 -14.35 -6.43 34.29
N ALA A 160 -14.18 -7.47 35.06
CA ALA A 160 -13.05 -8.39 35.01
C ALA A 160 -13.22 -9.45 33.89
N VAL A 161 -14.44 -9.70 33.45
CA VAL A 161 -14.79 -10.76 32.50
C VAL A 161 -14.12 -10.60 31.14
N LEU A 162 -13.89 -9.38 30.65
CA LEU A 162 -13.07 -9.20 29.45
C LEU A 162 -11.58 -9.53 29.71
N GLY A 163 -11.10 -9.28 30.95
CA GLY A 163 -9.79 -9.73 31.42
C GLY A 163 -9.72 -11.27 31.54
N GLU A 164 -10.78 -11.88 32.06
CA GLU A 164 -10.85 -13.32 32.31
C GLU A 164 -11.27 -14.11 31.08
N GLN A 165 -11.97 -13.53 30.11
CA GLN A 165 -12.17 -14.13 28.79
C GLN A 165 -10.86 -14.30 28.01
N ALA A 166 -9.86 -13.48 28.31
CA ALA A 166 -8.48 -13.73 27.86
C ALA A 166 -7.92 -15.06 28.42
N VAL A 167 -8.44 -15.51 29.57
CA VAL A 167 -8.03 -16.81 30.18
C VAL A 167 -8.54 -18.01 29.40
N GLY A 168 -9.64 -17.89 28.70
CA GLY A 168 -10.08 -18.95 27.74
C GLY A 168 -9.09 -19.15 26.60
N ALA A 169 -8.26 -18.16 26.31
CA ALA A 169 -7.16 -18.27 25.35
C ALA A 169 -5.97 -19.09 25.90
N ASP A 170 -5.86 -19.22 27.23
CA ASP A 170 -4.76 -19.93 27.92
C ASP A 170 -4.72 -21.43 27.62
N PHE A 171 -5.82 -21.99 27.18
CA PHE A 171 -5.92 -23.40 26.88
C PHE A 171 -5.25 -23.86 25.58
N PHE A 172 -4.80 -22.91 24.77
CA PHE A 172 -4.10 -23.21 23.51
C PHE A 172 -2.58 -23.24 23.63
N LEU A 173 -2.04 -22.87 24.80
CA LEU A 173 -0.60 -22.70 25.00
C LEU A 173 -0.09 -23.58 26.15
N SER A 174 0.29 -24.81 25.84
CA SER A 174 1.01 -25.66 26.78
C SER A 174 2.52 -25.54 26.56
N GLY A 175 3.18 -24.80 27.44
CA GLY A 175 4.63 -24.72 27.45
C GLY A 175 5.13 -23.88 28.63
N SER A 176 6.00 -24.44 29.43
CA SER A 176 6.52 -23.97 30.73
C SER A 176 7.30 -22.66 30.73
N GLY A 177 6.99 -21.73 29.88
CA GLY A 177 7.59 -20.39 29.84
C GLY A 177 6.59 -19.24 29.73
N GLU A 178 5.30 -19.50 29.74
CA GLU A 178 4.26 -18.57 29.28
C GLU A 178 3.36 -17.98 30.37
N THR A 179 3.47 -18.43 31.63
CA THR A 179 2.72 -17.84 32.76
C THR A 179 2.96 -16.32 32.91
N HIS A 180 4.15 -15.85 32.54
CA HIS A 180 4.46 -14.41 32.57
C HIS A 180 3.74 -13.60 31.46
N ARG A 181 3.55 -14.21 30.28
CA ARG A 181 2.84 -13.56 29.14
C ARG A 181 1.33 -13.55 29.34
N LEU A 182 0.80 -14.54 30.05
CA LEU A 182 -0.60 -14.67 30.39
C LEU A 182 -1.05 -13.62 31.42
N ALA A 183 -0.20 -13.39 32.43
CA ALA A 183 -0.40 -12.27 33.37
C ALA A 183 -0.41 -10.94 32.64
N GLN A 184 0.47 -10.76 31.65
CA GLN A 184 0.50 -9.57 30.80
C GLN A 184 -0.78 -9.41 29.95
N GLY A 185 -1.34 -10.49 29.43
CA GLY A 185 -2.59 -10.46 28.66
C GLY A 185 -3.79 -10.05 29.52
N ARG A 186 -3.88 -10.55 30.73
CA ARG A 186 -4.91 -10.18 31.75
C ARG A 186 -4.81 -8.72 32.14
N GLU A 187 -3.61 -8.24 32.42
CA GLU A 187 -3.35 -6.85 32.74
C GLU A 187 -3.67 -5.93 31.59
N THR A 188 -3.36 -6.32 30.35
CA THR A 188 -3.65 -5.55 29.13
C THR A 188 -5.16 -5.43 28.91
N ALA A 189 -5.92 -6.51 29.07
CA ALA A 189 -7.36 -6.48 28.88
C ALA A 189 -8.08 -5.72 30.02
N ALA A 190 -7.62 -5.87 31.25
CA ALA A 190 -8.15 -5.14 32.41
C ALA A 190 -7.80 -3.63 32.34
N ALA A 191 -6.60 -3.30 31.85
CA ALA A 191 -6.16 -1.94 31.64
C ALA A 191 -6.94 -1.27 30.51
N LEU A 192 -7.16 -2.01 29.41
CA LEU A 192 -8.02 -1.57 28.30
C LEU A 192 -9.43 -1.25 28.77
N MET A 193 -10.01 -2.09 29.64
CA MET A 193 -11.35 -1.86 30.18
C MET A 193 -11.41 -0.69 31.15
N ARG A 194 -10.33 -0.41 31.87
CA ARG A 194 -10.24 0.78 32.72
C ARG A 194 -10.12 2.05 31.88
N SER A 195 -9.27 2.07 30.86
CA SER A 195 -9.12 3.22 29.95
C SER A 195 -10.40 3.58 29.20
N LEU A 196 -11.25 2.58 28.94
CA LEU A 196 -12.57 2.79 28.35
C LEU A 196 -13.60 3.43 29.30
N ARG A 197 -13.34 3.42 30.61
CA ARG A 197 -14.21 4.01 31.64
C ARG A 197 -13.78 5.38 32.12
N GLU A 198 -12.48 5.65 32.04
CA GLU A 198 -11.97 6.93 32.49
C GLU A 198 -12.15 7.96 31.39
N THR A 199 -13.06 8.91 31.61
CA THR A 199 -13.00 10.20 30.91
C THR A 199 -11.59 10.75 31.08
N PRO A 200 -10.96 11.34 30.06
CA PRO A 200 -9.63 11.90 30.19
C PRO A 200 -9.63 13.01 31.24
N GLY A 201 -9.20 12.66 32.38
CA GLY A 201 -9.26 13.53 33.59
C GLY A 201 -7.97 13.45 34.35
N ALA A 202 -6.93 14.04 33.89
CA ALA A 202 -5.96 14.85 34.63
C ALA A 202 -5.20 15.68 33.61
N PRO A 203 -5.15 17.00 33.72
CA PRO A 203 -4.41 17.81 32.79
C PRO A 203 -2.93 17.53 32.99
N ASP A 204 -2.27 16.99 32.00
CA ASP A 204 -0.84 17.17 31.85
C ASP A 204 -0.56 18.66 31.93
N SER A 205 0.29 19.06 32.85
CA SER A 205 0.54 20.46 33.25
C SER A 205 1.20 21.31 32.13
N LYS A 206 1.34 20.80 30.92
CA LYS A 206 1.82 21.55 29.74
C LYS A 206 0.65 21.85 28.82
N PRO A 207 0.50 23.11 28.36
CA PRO A 207 -0.52 23.44 27.35
C PRO A 207 -0.28 22.60 26.09
N LYS A 208 -1.33 21.93 25.62
CA LYS A 208 -1.29 21.17 24.37
C LYS A 208 -1.02 22.09 23.20
N LYS A 209 -0.13 21.70 22.27
CA LYS A 209 0.09 22.43 21.02
C LYS A 209 -1.18 22.39 20.18
N LYS A 210 -1.60 23.54 19.65
CA LYS A 210 -2.76 23.66 18.77
C LYS A 210 -2.29 23.86 17.34
N LEU A 211 -2.64 22.94 16.47
CA LEU A 211 -2.30 23.04 15.06
C LEU A 211 -3.56 23.07 14.20
N ALA A 212 -3.51 23.80 13.08
CA ALA A 212 -4.55 23.78 12.09
C ALA A 212 -4.04 23.17 10.77
N VAL A 213 -4.94 22.55 10.02
CA VAL A 213 -4.69 22.04 8.67
C VAL A 213 -5.68 22.68 7.71
N MET A 214 -5.20 23.10 6.53
CA MET A 214 -6.05 23.65 5.47
C MET A 214 -5.62 23.15 4.10
N THR A 215 -6.59 23.11 3.19
CA THR A 215 -6.37 22.92 1.75
C THR A 215 -6.59 24.26 1.04
N SER A 216 -5.74 24.58 0.06
CA SER A 216 -5.79 25.85 -0.64
C SER A 216 -5.37 25.71 -2.11
N GLY A 217 -5.99 26.49 -2.98
CA GLY A 217 -5.75 26.45 -4.42
C GLY A 217 -6.67 25.51 -5.16
N GLY A 218 -6.20 24.88 -6.22
CA GLY A 218 -6.94 23.82 -6.90
C GLY A 218 -6.98 22.54 -6.07
N ASP A 219 -8.12 21.88 -6.03
CA ASP A 219 -8.23 20.58 -5.40
C ASP A 219 -7.42 19.51 -6.15
N SER A 220 -6.95 18.52 -5.44
CA SER A 220 -6.28 17.36 -6.01
C SER A 220 -6.65 16.08 -5.26
N PRO A 221 -6.79 14.93 -5.95
CA PRO A 221 -7.11 13.67 -5.30
C PRO A 221 -6.01 13.27 -4.31
N GLY A 222 -6.37 13.01 -3.05
CA GLY A 222 -5.42 12.72 -1.97
C GLY A 222 -5.35 13.80 -0.88
N MET A 223 -5.84 15.02 -1.12
CA MET A 223 -5.89 16.07 -0.09
C MET A 223 -6.63 15.61 1.17
N ASN A 224 -7.73 14.88 1.02
CA ASN A 224 -8.48 14.34 2.17
C ASN A 224 -7.66 13.32 2.97
N ALA A 225 -6.82 12.52 2.30
CA ALA A 225 -5.91 11.59 2.97
C ALA A 225 -4.85 12.33 3.78
N ALA A 226 -4.30 13.44 3.25
CA ALA A 226 -3.37 14.30 3.97
C ALA A 226 -4.00 14.91 5.21
N VAL A 227 -5.18 15.53 5.08
CA VAL A 227 -5.92 16.10 6.22
C VAL A 227 -6.22 15.04 7.27
N ARG A 228 -6.68 13.85 6.85
CA ARG A 228 -6.90 12.73 7.77
C ARG A 228 -5.64 12.33 8.52
N ALA A 229 -4.50 12.27 7.83
CA ALA A 229 -3.24 11.91 8.44
C ALA A 229 -2.78 12.96 9.46
N VAL A 230 -2.87 14.25 9.12
CA VAL A 230 -2.55 15.36 10.03
C VAL A 230 -3.44 15.34 11.26
N VAL A 231 -4.77 15.17 11.10
CA VAL A 231 -5.71 15.15 12.22
C VAL A 231 -5.39 13.98 13.16
N ARG A 232 -5.26 12.76 12.65
CA ARG A 232 -5.05 11.58 13.48
C ARG A 232 -3.66 11.53 14.11
N ALA A 233 -2.62 11.88 13.35
CA ALA A 233 -1.27 11.98 13.89
C ALA A 233 -1.16 13.10 14.92
N GLY A 234 -1.78 14.26 14.68
CA GLY A 234 -1.81 15.35 15.65
C GLY A 234 -2.43 14.94 16.98
N ILE A 235 -3.60 14.30 16.94
CA ILE A 235 -4.26 13.77 18.14
C ILE A 235 -3.39 12.71 18.83
N TYR A 236 -2.77 11.80 18.06
CA TYR A 236 -1.86 10.77 18.58
C TYR A 236 -0.66 11.36 19.32
N TYR A 237 -0.09 12.45 18.80
CA TYR A 237 1.04 13.15 19.43
C TYR A 237 0.61 14.17 20.50
N GLY A 238 -0.68 14.22 20.87
CA GLY A 238 -1.20 15.03 21.96
C GLY A 238 -1.52 16.47 21.58
N CYS A 239 -1.67 16.79 20.30
CA CYS A 239 -2.09 18.11 19.83
C CYS A 239 -3.62 18.25 19.81
N ASP A 240 -4.10 19.48 19.98
CA ASP A 240 -5.46 19.86 19.57
C ASP A 240 -5.42 20.27 18.09
N VAL A 241 -6.20 19.59 17.27
CA VAL A 241 -6.16 19.77 15.81
C VAL A 241 -7.40 20.49 15.32
N PHE A 242 -7.20 21.49 14.48
CA PHE A 242 -8.27 22.25 13.83
C PHE A 242 -8.21 22.06 12.30
N ALA A 243 -9.36 22.02 11.64
CA ALA A 243 -9.46 22.17 10.19
C ALA A 243 -9.93 23.58 9.84
N VAL A 244 -9.24 24.21 8.88
CA VAL A 244 -9.66 25.47 8.30
C VAL A 244 -10.49 25.16 7.08
N TYR A 245 -11.78 25.40 7.14
CA TYR A 245 -12.69 25.24 6.01
C TYR A 245 -12.53 26.39 5.01
N GLU A 246 -12.67 26.12 3.71
CA GLU A 246 -12.55 27.08 2.61
C GLU A 246 -11.16 27.77 2.53
N GLY A 247 -10.10 27.13 3.02
CA GLY A 247 -8.73 27.60 2.89
C GLY A 247 -8.50 29.00 3.47
N TYR A 248 -7.81 29.88 2.73
CA TYR A 248 -7.50 31.23 3.15
C TYR A 248 -8.74 32.11 3.37
N GLU A 249 -9.83 31.84 2.66
CA GLU A 249 -11.11 32.53 2.85
C GLU A 249 -11.67 32.25 4.26
N GLY A 250 -11.68 30.97 4.64
CA GLY A 250 -12.13 30.57 5.97
C GLY A 250 -11.21 31.02 7.06
N LEU A 251 -9.89 31.05 6.83
CA LEU A 251 -8.91 31.58 7.77
C LEU A 251 -9.18 33.07 8.06
N LEU A 252 -9.55 33.83 7.03
CA LEU A 252 -9.91 35.25 7.14
C LEU A 252 -11.25 35.46 7.86
N LYS A 253 -12.25 34.60 7.61
CA LYS A 253 -13.57 34.66 8.25
C LYS A 253 -13.51 34.25 9.73
N GLY A 254 -12.68 33.29 10.09
CA GLY A 254 -12.59 32.77 11.45
C GLY A 254 -13.86 32.05 11.94
N GLY A 255 -14.08 32.00 13.25
CA GLY A 255 -15.29 31.44 13.84
C GLY A 255 -15.56 29.99 13.42
N GLU A 256 -16.74 29.73 12.85
CA GLU A 256 -17.16 28.36 12.41
C GLU A 256 -16.26 27.72 11.35
N TYR A 257 -15.46 28.52 10.65
CA TYR A 257 -14.51 28.00 9.65
C TYR A 257 -13.24 27.40 10.28
N LEU A 258 -12.97 27.66 11.58
CA LEU A 258 -11.89 27.05 12.35
C LEU A 258 -12.45 25.97 13.25
N LYS A 259 -12.68 24.79 12.71
CA LYS A 259 -13.36 23.70 13.41
C LYS A 259 -12.37 22.79 14.12
N HIS A 260 -12.56 22.61 15.44
CA HIS A 260 -11.83 21.60 16.21
C HIS A 260 -12.20 20.20 15.71
N MET A 261 -11.20 19.37 15.43
CA MET A 261 -11.37 18.04 14.84
C MET A 261 -11.21 16.93 15.86
N GLN A 262 -12.11 15.97 15.80
CA GLN A 262 -12.05 14.73 16.55
C GLN A 262 -11.52 13.59 15.68
N TRP A 263 -11.03 12.52 16.31
CA TRP A 263 -10.56 11.31 15.65
C TRP A 263 -11.56 10.72 14.64
N SER A 264 -12.83 10.80 14.98
CA SER A 264 -13.94 10.29 14.19
C SER A 264 -14.29 11.12 12.96
N ASP A 265 -14.03 12.42 12.96
CA ASP A 265 -14.50 13.34 11.91
C ASP A 265 -13.89 13.04 10.53
N VAL A 266 -12.69 12.51 10.54
CA VAL A 266 -11.96 12.15 9.31
C VAL A 266 -12.14 10.67 8.87
N ARG A 267 -13.17 10.01 9.38
CA ARG A 267 -13.48 8.64 8.96
C ARG A 267 -13.93 8.60 7.50
N GLY A 268 -13.41 7.62 6.74
CA GLY A 268 -13.77 7.43 5.33
C GLY A 268 -13.09 8.38 4.34
N TRP A 269 -12.33 9.36 4.80
CA TRP A 269 -11.75 10.40 3.96
C TRP A 269 -10.70 9.91 2.97
N LEU A 270 -10.14 8.69 3.14
CA LEU A 270 -9.19 8.09 2.20
C LEU A 270 -9.79 7.82 0.82
N SER A 271 -11.08 7.49 0.77
CA SER A 271 -11.79 7.15 -0.47
C SER A 271 -12.60 8.31 -1.06
N GLU A 272 -12.51 9.51 -0.47
CA GLU A 272 -13.24 10.68 -0.95
C GLU A 272 -12.34 11.57 -1.82
N GLY A 273 -12.84 11.91 -3.00
CA GLY A 273 -12.17 12.84 -3.91
C GLY A 273 -12.37 14.30 -3.53
N GLY A 274 -11.67 15.20 -4.21
CA GLY A 274 -11.70 16.63 -3.90
C GLY A 274 -11.13 16.95 -2.52
N THR A 275 -11.68 17.97 -1.85
CA THR A 275 -11.34 18.31 -0.47
C THR A 275 -12.59 18.57 0.35
N LEU A 276 -12.80 17.79 1.42
CA LEU A 276 -13.98 17.85 2.29
C LEU A 276 -14.00 19.11 3.17
N ILE A 277 -12.85 19.70 3.43
CA ILE A 277 -12.76 20.98 4.14
C ILE A 277 -12.88 22.18 3.20
N GLY A 278 -13.05 21.93 1.90
CA GLY A 278 -13.21 22.97 0.89
C GLY A 278 -11.94 23.77 0.59
N THR A 279 -12.00 24.53 -0.48
CA THR A 279 -10.96 25.49 -0.90
C THR A 279 -11.61 26.65 -1.59
N ALA A 280 -11.11 27.85 -1.37
CA ALA A 280 -11.58 29.05 -2.03
C ALA A 280 -10.42 29.99 -2.40
N ARG A 281 -10.59 30.75 -3.48
CA ARG A 281 -9.66 31.83 -3.83
C ARG A 281 -9.98 33.06 -2.99
N CYS A 282 -9.03 33.49 -2.17
CA CYS A 282 -9.16 34.67 -1.31
C CYS A 282 -8.26 35.80 -1.79
N MET A 283 -8.85 36.81 -2.43
CA MET A 283 -8.11 37.96 -2.88
C MET A 283 -7.70 38.87 -1.72
N GLU A 284 -8.55 38.97 -0.69
CA GLU A 284 -8.28 39.79 0.50
C GLU A 284 -7.04 39.30 1.31
N PHE A 285 -6.76 37.99 1.28
CA PHE A 285 -5.56 37.48 1.93
C PHE A 285 -4.26 37.93 1.25
N ARG A 286 -4.30 38.34 -0.03
CA ARG A 286 -3.15 38.95 -0.71
C ARG A 286 -2.80 40.31 -0.16
N GLU A 287 -3.76 40.96 0.48
CA GLU A 287 -3.56 42.24 1.15
C GLU A 287 -3.12 42.04 2.61
N ARG A 288 -2.28 42.93 3.12
CA ARG A 288 -1.80 42.87 4.51
C ARG A 288 -2.95 42.92 5.52
N LYS A 289 -4.01 43.71 5.23
CA LYS A 289 -5.20 43.79 6.09
C LYS A 289 -5.88 42.42 6.29
N GLY A 290 -6.01 41.63 5.22
CA GLY A 290 -6.59 40.33 5.31
C GLY A 290 -5.71 39.37 6.12
N ARG A 291 -4.38 39.37 5.90
CA ARG A 291 -3.45 38.55 6.69
C ARG A 291 -3.47 38.94 8.17
N LYS A 292 -3.60 40.22 8.51
CA LYS A 292 -3.76 40.70 9.89
C LYS A 292 -5.04 40.15 10.53
N GLN A 293 -6.18 40.13 9.80
CA GLN A 293 -7.42 39.54 10.28
C GLN A 293 -7.28 38.03 10.50
N ALA A 294 -6.64 37.34 9.56
CA ALA A 294 -6.33 35.91 9.67
C ALA A 294 -5.45 35.60 10.90
N ALA A 295 -4.44 36.41 11.16
CA ALA A 295 -3.60 36.30 12.36
C ALA A 295 -4.41 36.45 13.64
N ALA A 296 -5.30 37.42 13.69
CA ALA A 296 -6.19 37.60 14.84
C ALA A 296 -7.06 36.39 15.10
N ASN A 297 -7.66 35.82 14.06
CA ASN A 297 -8.52 34.61 14.16
C ASN A 297 -7.76 33.39 14.69
N LEU A 298 -6.50 33.17 14.27
CA LEU A 298 -5.66 32.09 14.80
C LEU A 298 -5.33 32.31 16.29
N ILE A 299 -4.97 33.53 16.67
CA ILE A 299 -4.65 33.89 18.06
C ILE A 299 -5.88 33.71 18.97
N GLU A 300 -7.07 34.13 18.50
CA GLU A 300 -8.33 33.93 19.24
C GLU A 300 -8.61 32.46 19.55
N GLN A 301 -8.29 31.55 18.64
CA GLN A 301 -8.41 30.09 18.83
C GLN A 301 -7.21 29.48 19.56
N GLY A 302 -6.13 30.27 19.74
CA GLY A 302 -4.90 29.80 20.36
C GLY A 302 -4.06 28.89 19.47
N ILE A 303 -4.19 29.00 18.15
CA ILE A 303 -3.48 28.20 17.15
C ILE A 303 -2.15 28.86 16.82
N ASP A 304 -1.05 28.11 16.94
CA ASP A 304 0.33 28.56 16.70
C ASP A 304 1.05 27.75 15.62
N ALA A 305 0.36 26.83 14.96
CA ALA A 305 0.91 26.03 13.87
C ALA A 305 -0.13 25.81 12.76
N LEU A 306 0.33 25.87 11.51
CA LEU A 306 -0.51 25.72 10.34
C LEU A 306 0.14 24.76 9.31
N VAL A 307 -0.55 23.68 8.96
CA VAL A 307 -0.19 22.81 7.85
C VAL A 307 -1.02 23.23 6.64
N VAL A 308 -0.33 23.59 5.56
CA VAL A 308 -0.96 24.09 4.32
C VAL A 308 -0.76 23.07 3.21
N CYS A 309 -1.82 22.51 2.69
CA CYS A 309 -1.82 21.62 1.53
C CYS A 309 -2.32 22.36 0.29
N GLY A 310 -1.43 22.56 -0.70
CA GLY A 310 -1.79 23.28 -1.93
C GLY A 310 -0.62 23.45 -2.89
N GLY A 311 -0.83 24.15 -4.00
CA GLY A 311 0.20 24.44 -4.99
C GLY A 311 1.11 25.61 -4.59
N ASP A 312 2.03 25.98 -5.50
CA ASP A 312 3.09 26.99 -5.32
C ASP A 312 2.57 28.35 -4.82
N GLY A 313 1.47 28.84 -5.39
CA GLY A 313 0.86 30.10 -4.98
C GLY A 313 0.32 30.10 -3.56
N SER A 314 -0.28 28.99 -3.13
CA SER A 314 -0.78 28.81 -1.76
C SER A 314 0.36 28.72 -0.75
N LEU A 315 1.41 28.00 -1.10
CA LEU A 315 2.59 27.82 -0.25
C LEU A 315 3.42 29.11 -0.14
N THR A 316 3.55 29.87 -1.23
CA THR A 316 4.13 31.22 -1.21
C THR A 316 3.37 32.16 -0.29
N GLY A 317 2.02 32.12 -0.33
CA GLY A 317 1.15 32.90 0.56
C GLY A 317 1.31 32.52 2.03
N ALA A 318 1.51 31.24 2.31
CA ALA A 318 1.78 30.75 3.66
C ALA A 318 3.11 31.27 4.22
N ASP A 319 4.19 31.24 3.44
CA ASP A 319 5.48 31.72 3.88
C ASP A 319 5.51 33.23 4.06
N LEU A 320 4.85 34.00 3.16
CA LEU A 320 4.65 35.43 3.35
C LEU A 320 3.90 35.72 4.67
N PHE A 321 2.86 34.96 4.98
CA PHE A 321 2.11 35.09 6.21
C PHE A 321 2.98 34.84 7.43
N ARG A 322 3.84 33.82 7.40
CA ARG A 322 4.81 33.56 8.46
C ARG A 322 5.84 34.68 8.62
N SER A 323 6.40 35.17 7.51
CA SER A 323 7.40 36.23 7.53
C SER A 323 6.86 37.55 8.09
N GLU A 324 5.60 37.86 7.82
CA GLU A 324 4.93 39.05 8.36
C GLU A 324 4.39 38.86 9.78
N TRP A 325 4.28 37.63 10.27
CA TRP A 325 3.59 37.27 11.50
C TRP A 325 4.04 38.10 12.72
N PRO A 326 5.33 38.32 13.02
CA PRO A 326 5.73 39.13 14.19
C PRO A 326 5.16 40.53 14.12
N SER A 327 5.25 41.18 12.94
CA SER A 327 4.76 42.55 12.75
C SER A 327 3.25 42.63 12.76
N LEU A 328 2.55 41.62 12.27
CA LEU A 328 1.07 41.53 12.36
C LEU A 328 0.61 41.44 13.82
N VAL A 329 1.31 40.65 14.65
CA VAL A 329 1.03 40.52 16.08
C VAL A 329 1.26 41.87 16.79
N GLU A 330 2.35 42.59 16.49
CA GLU A 330 2.61 43.92 17.05
C GLU A 330 1.52 44.94 16.69
N GLU A 331 1.05 44.91 15.41
CA GLU A 331 -0.06 45.75 14.96
C GLU A 331 -1.37 45.42 15.71
N LEU A 332 -1.67 44.14 15.95
CA LEU A 332 -2.88 43.74 16.68
C LEU A 332 -2.86 44.19 18.14
N VAL A 333 -1.70 44.25 18.74
CA VAL A 333 -1.53 44.83 20.08
C VAL A 333 -1.70 46.35 20.03
N SER A 334 -1.09 47.03 19.04
CA SER A 334 -1.18 48.46 18.88
C SER A 334 -2.61 48.96 18.62
N ASP A 335 -3.39 48.18 17.86
CA ASP A 335 -4.80 48.41 17.61
C ASP A 335 -5.72 48.12 18.82
N GLY A 336 -5.14 47.61 19.93
CA GLY A 336 -5.90 47.27 21.14
C GLY A 336 -6.78 46.05 21.06
N ARG A 337 -6.60 45.23 20.00
CA ARG A 337 -7.40 43.99 19.84
C ARG A 337 -6.97 42.90 20.82
N PHE A 338 -5.66 42.88 21.15
CA PHE A 338 -5.08 41.96 22.11
C PHE A 338 -4.12 42.71 23.04
N THR A 339 -3.92 42.21 24.26
CA THR A 339 -2.87 42.66 25.16
C THR A 339 -1.54 41.96 24.84
N ALA A 340 -0.41 42.61 25.15
CA ALA A 340 0.91 42.00 24.97
C ALA A 340 1.06 40.66 25.73
N GLN A 341 0.36 40.47 26.84
CA GLN A 341 0.35 39.23 27.60
C GLN A 341 -0.41 38.11 26.89
N GLN A 342 -1.54 38.39 26.22
CA GLN A 342 -2.33 37.44 25.46
C GLN A 342 -1.57 36.90 24.22
N VAL A 343 -0.82 37.76 23.52
CA VAL A 343 -0.08 37.37 22.31
C VAL A 343 1.30 36.77 22.61
N HIS A 344 1.78 36.84 23.84
CA HIS A 344 3.12 36.37 24.22
C HIS A 344 3.38 34.89 23.81
N PRO A 345 2.43 33.93 23.93
CA PRO A 345 2.62 32.56 23.47
C PRO A 345 2.63 32.42 21.95
N TYR A 346 2.08 33.38 21.21
CA TYR A 346 1.87 33.35 19.76
C TYR A 346 2.81 34.26 18.99
N ARG A 347 4.02 34.54 19.50
CA ARG A 347 5.01 35.39 18.81
C ARG A 347 5.49 34.84 17.49
N ASN A 348 5.45 33.54 17.34
CA ASN A 348 5.87 32.82 16.13
C ASN A 348 4.76 31.92 15.62
N LEU A 349 4.59 31.84 14.32
CA LEU A 349 3.71 30.90 13.63
C LEU A 349 4.55 29.82 12.97
N THR A 350 4.32 28.57 13.33
CA THR A 350 4.93 27.41 12.65
C THR A 350 4.16 27.11 11.37
N ILE A 351 4.82 27.06 10.21
CA ILE A 351 4.18 26.67 8.96
C ILE A 351 4.91 25.47 8.35
N VAL A 352 4.11 24.49 7.90
CA VAL A 352 4.58 23.32 7.17
C VAL A 352 3.75 23.21 5.88
N GLY A 353 4.44 23.04 4.74
CA GLY A 353 3.82 22.90 3.43
C GLY A 353 3.70 21.45 2.98
N LEU A 354 2.56 21.08 2.38
CA LEU A 354 2.33 19.86 1.61
C LEU A 354 1.95 20.26 0.18
N VAL A 355 2.50 19.58 -0.82
CA VAL A 355 2.17 19.92 -2.21
C VAL A 355 0.96 19.14 -2.67
N GLY A 356 -0.20 19.80 -2.77
CA GLY A 356 -1.41 19.28 -3.42
C GLY A 356 -1.54 19.93 -4.80
N SER A 357 -1.09 19.26 -5.84
CA SER A 357 -1.15 19.71 -7.24
C SER A 357 -1.18 18.49 -8.17
N ILE A 358 -2.05 18.51 -9.17
CA ILE A 358 -2.06 17.46 -10.20
C ILE A 358 -0.96 17.66 -11.25
N ASP A 359 -0.44 18.89 -11.38
CA ASP A 359 0.48 19.26 -12.46
C ASP A 359 1.91 18.71 -12.25
N ASN A 360 2.23 18.23 -11.05
CA ASN A 360 3.57 17.78 -10.63
C ASN A 360 4.66 18.82 -10.95
N ASP A 361 4.36 20.08 -10.69
CA ASP A 361 5.15 21.24 -11.14
C ASP A 361 6.13 21.79 -10.09
N MET A 362 6.10 21.26 -8.86
CA MET A 362 6.89 21.75 -7.76
C MET A 362 8.28 21.12 -7.74
N SER A 363 9.33 21.92 -7.83
CA SER A 363 10.71 21.46 -7.80
C SER A 363 11.14 21.01 -6.39
N GLY A 364 12.04 20.00 -6.32
CA GLY A 364 12.56 19.46 -5.05
C GLY A 364 11.74 18.33 -4.45
N THR A 365 10.69 17.88 -5.12
CA THR A 365 9.93 16.67 -4.79
C THR A 365 9.65 15.89 -6.06
N ASP A 366 9.80 14.57 -6.02
CA ASP A 366 9.57 13.70 -7.20
C ASP A 366 8.09 13.61 -7.56
N SER A 367 7.20 13.72 -6.56
CA SER A 367 5.77 13.59 -6.76
C SER A 367 4.98 14.55 -5.88
N THR A 368 3.87 15.05 -6.40
CA THR A 368 2.91 15.88 -5.68
C THR A 368 1.59 15.14 -5.50
N ILE A 369 0.86 15.43 -4.41
CA ILE A 369 -0.40 14.77 -4.08
C ILE A 369 -1.43 15.03 -5.19
N GLY A 370 -1.88 13.98 -5.87
CA GLY A 370 -2.90 14.03 -6.90
C GLY A 370 -2.39 13.88 -8.34
N ALA A 371 -1.08 13.96 -8.56
CA ALA A 371 -0.49 13.88 -9.89
C ALA A 371 -0.74 12.51 -10.56
N TYR A 372 -0.48 11.42 -9.86
CA TYR A 372 -0.71 10.07 -10.40
C TYR A 372 -2.20 9.73 -10.54
N SER A 373 -3.07 10.28 -9.71
CA SER A 373 -4.52 10.13 -9.89
C SER A 373 -4.99 10.82 -11.15
N ALA A 374 -4.51 12.03 -11.43
CA ALA A 374 -4.81 12.76 -12.66
C ALA A 374 -4.28 12.02 -13.90
N LEU A 375 -3.05 11.52 -13.83
CA LEU A 375 -2.43 10.74 -14.90
C LEU A 375 -3.24 9.47 -15.19
N GLU A 376 -3.68 8.74 -14.17
CA GLU A 376 -4.52 7.55 -14.33
C GLU A 376 -5.83 7.88 -15.05
N ARG A 377 -6.50 9.01 -14.70
CA ARG A 377 -7.70 9.48 -15.39
C ARG A 377 -7.46 9.81 -16.86
N ILE A 378 -6.33 10.47 -17.15
CA ILE A 378 -5.94 10.74 -18.54
C ILE A 378 -5.77 9.44 -19.31
N CYS A 379 -5.00 8.49 -18.78
CA CYS A 379 -4.73 7.22 -19.45
C CYS A 379 -6.01 6.41 -19.68
N GLU A 380 -6.89 6.31 -18.69
CA GLU A 380 -8.19 5.64 -18.81
C GLU A 380 -9.04 6.25 -19.92
N MET A 381 -9.13 7.59 -19.99
CA MET A 381 -9.91 8.28 -21.01
C MET A 381 -9.30 8.13 -22.40
N VAL A 382 -7.98 8.18 -22.51
CA VAL A 382 -7.28 7.98 -23.79
C VAL A 382 -7.42 6.53 -24.28
N ASP A 383 -7.34 5.53 -23.39
CA ASP A 383 -7.58 4.13 -23.75
C ASP A 383 -9.01 3.92 -24.32
N TYR A 384 -10.03 4.59 -23.76
CA TYR A 384 -11.39 4.55 -24.30
C TYR A 384 -11.47 5.20 -25.69
N ILE A 385 -10.81 6.35 -25.87
CA ILE A 385 -10.73 7.05 -27.14
C ILE A 385 -9.99 6.21 -28.18
N ASP A 386 -8.90 5.57 -27.80
CA ASP A 386 -8.07 4.76 -28.68
C ASP A 386 -8.85 3.59 -29.31
N ALA A 387 -9.69 2.92 -28.52
CA ALA A 387 -10.55 1.84 -29.00
C ALA A 387 -11.50 2.31 -30.11
N THR A 388 -12.11 3.48 -29.97
CA THR A 388 -12.99 4.05 -31.02
C THR A 388 -12.20 4.63 -32.18
N ALA A 389 -11.01 5.20 -31.94
CA ALA A 389 -10.12 5.72 -32.97
C ALA A 389 -9.67 4.61 -33.95
N LYS A 390 -9.28 3.45 -33.43
CA LYS A 390 -8.93 2.27 -34.22
C LYS A 390 -10.08 1.78 -35.11
N SER A 391 -11.33 1.83 -34.61
CA SER A 391 -12.50 1.38 -35.37
C SER A 391 -12.72 2.18 -36.66
N HIS A 392 -12.39 3.46 -36.64
CA HIS A 392 -12.63 4.39 -37.74
C HIS A 392 -11.35 4.91 -38.42
N SER A 393 -10.18 4.44 -38.00
CA SER A 393 -8.87 4.94 -38.46
C SER A 393 -8.74 6.47 -38.30
N ARG A 394 -9.19 6.99 -37.16
CA ARG A 394 -9.22 8.41 -36.82
C ARG A 394 -7.96 8.89 -36.14
N ALA A 395 -7.76 10.20 -36.22
CA ALA A 395 -6.81 10.90 -35.35
C ALA A 395 -7.55 11.60 -34.20
N PHE A 396 -6.95 11.59 -33.00
CA PHE A 396 -7.41 12.33 -31.85
C PHE A 396 -6.32 13.27 -31.33
N VAL A 397 -6.73 14.51 -31.09
CA VAL A 397 -5.93 15.47 -30.34
C VAL A 397 -6.52 15.57 -28.94
N VAL A 398 -5.76 15.16 -27.94
CA VAL A 398 -6.19 15.14 -26.54
C VAL A 398 -5.48 16.26 -25.80
N GLU A 399 -6.26 17.24 -25.34
CA GLU A 399 -5.76 18.35 -24.53
C GLU A 399 -5.84 17.99 -23.07
N VAL A 400 -4.72 18.12 -22.36
CA VAL A 400 -4.58 17.82 -20.95
C VAL A 400 -4.15 19.06 -20.16
N MET A 401 -4.46 19.09 -18.86
CA MET A 401 -3.99 20.15 -17.96
C MET A 401 -2.48 20.16 -17.88
N GLY A 402 -1.91 21.17 -17.27
CA GLY A 402 -0.47 21.42 -17.18
C GLY A 402 -0.11 22.73 -17.84
N ARG A 403 -0.45 23.86 -17.16
CA ARG A 403 -0.25 25.21 -17.72
C ARG A 403 1.21 25.61 -17.75
N HIS A 404 1.96 25.21 -16.74
CA HIS A 404 3.37 25.59 -16.55
C HIS A 404 4.29 24.37 -16.47
N CYS A 405 3.74 23.16 -16.62
CA CYS A 405 4.45 21.91 -16.56
C CYS A 405 3.86 20.90 -17.55
N GLY A 406 4.70 20.31 -18.37
CA GLY A 406 4.33 19.27 -19.32
C GLY A 406 4.31 17.85 -18.76
N TRP A 407 4.45 17.68 -17.44
CA TRP A 407 4.56 16.36 -16.82
C TRP A 407 3.37 15.45 -17.18
N LEU A 408 2.12 15.92 -17.02
CA LEU A 408 0.94 15.15 -17.36
C LEU A 408 0.92 14.75 -18.84
N ALA A 409 1.27 15.67 -19.76
CA ALA A 409 1.28 15.38 -21.19
C ALA A 409 2.37 14.39 -21.59
N LEU A 410 3.57 14.51 -21.02
CA LEU A 410 4.69 13.59 -21.26
C LEU A 410 4.38 12.20 -20.74
N MET A 411 3.98 12.09 -19.48
CA MET A 411 3.68 10.80 -18.85
C MET A 411 2.51 10.09 -19.53
N ALA A 412 1.44 10.85 -19.83
CA ALA A 412 0.31 10.32 -20.58
C ALA A 412 0.70 9.90 -21.99
N GLY A 413 1.53 10.68 -22.69
CA GLY A 413 2.00 10.33 -24.03
C GLY A 413 2.78 9.02 -24.08
N ILE A 414 3.62 8.78 -23.06
CA ILE A 414 4.35 7.52 -22.92
C ILE A 414 3.38 6.38 -22.56
N ALA A 415 2.54 6.57 -21.55
CA ALA A 415 1.65 5.54 -21.02
C ALA A 415 0.59 5.10 -22.04
N THR A 416 0.14 6.00 -22.92
CA THR A 416 -0.88 5.72 -23.92
C THR A 416 -0.33 5.52 -25.33
N ALA A 417 1.01 5.44 -25.46
CA ALA A 417 1.68 5.27 -26.73
C ALA A 417 1.30 6.33 -27.79
N ALA A 418 1.17 7.60 -27.37
CA ALA A 418 0.84 8.69 -28.27
C ALA A 418 1.90 8.88 -29.37
N ASP A 419 1.46 9.30 -30.53
CA ASP A 419 2.34 9.51 -31.69
C ASP A 419 3.17 10.80 -31.57
N TYR A 420 2.63 11.80 -30.90
CA TYR A 420 3.32 13.06 -30.66
C TYR A 420 2.80 13.74 -29.37
N ILE A 421 3.66 14.55 -28.76
CA ILE A 421 3.32 15.35 -27.57
C ILE A 421 3.81 16.80 -27.72
N PHE A 422 3.05 17.73 -27.13
CA PHE A 422 3.46 19.12 -27.01
C PHE A 422 3.51 19.52 -25.54
N ILE A 423 4.65 20.02 -25.06
CA ILE A 423 4.90 20.42 -23.67
C ILE A 423 5.56 21.82 -23.61
N PRO A 424 5.32 22.61 -22.53
CA PRO A 424 5.90 23.94 -22.42
C PRO A 424 7.44 23.98 -22.26
N GLU A 425 8.03 22.98 -21.61
CA GLU A 425 9.48 22.91 -21.37
C GLU A 425 10.30 22.65 -22.64
N ARG A 426 9.69 22.13 -23.65
CA ARG A 426 10.31 21.85 -24.95
C ARG A 426 9.45 22.44 -26.06
N ALA A 427 9.60 23.73 -26.26
CA ALA A 427 8.86 24.44 -27.29
C ALA A 427 9.16 23.87 -28.68
N ALA A 428 8.10 23.66 -29.45
CA ALA A 428 8.20 23.14 -30.80
C ALA A 428 8.69 24.22 -31.77
N PRO A 429 9.56 23.90 -32.76
CA PRO A 429 10.10 24.89 -33.69
C PRO A 429 8.99 25.61 -34.47
N GLN A 430 8.97 26.95 -34.38
CA GLN A 430 8.00 27.76 -35.11
C GLN A 430 8.00 27.43 -36.62
N ASN A 431 6.82 27.29 -37.17
CA ASN A 431 6.59 26.97 -38.61
C ASN A 431 7.20 25.64 -39.09
N LYS A 432 7.74 24.79 -38.23
CA LYS A 432 8.27 23.45 -38.58
C LYS A 432 7.60 22.32 -37.82
N TRP A 433 7.02 22.58 -36.66
CA TRP A 433 6.43 21.53 -35.84
C TRP A 433 5.32 20.79 -36.56
N GLN A 434 4.56 21.48 -37.43
CA GLN A 434 3.51 20.85 -38.22
C GLN A 434 4.10 19.77 -39.15
N ASP A 435 5.21 20.06 -39.80
CA ASP A 435 5.85 19.13 -40.73
C ASP A 435 6.53 17.97 -39.99
N GLU A 436 7.18 18.23 -38.88
CA GLU A 436 7.76 17.20 -38.02
C GLU A 436 6.68 16.24 -37.49
N MET A 437 5.60 16.74 -36.91
CA MET A 437 4.48 15.94 -36.44
C MET A 437 3.86 15.14 -37.58
N LYS A 438 3.59 15.78 -38.75
CA LYS A 438 3.04 15.11 -39.92
C LYS A 438 3.93 13.98 -40.41
N GLU A 439 5.24 14.17 -40.37
CA GLU A 439 6.19 13.12 -40.79
C GLU A 439 6.18 11.92 -39.85
N VAL A 440 6.17 12.14 -38.51
CA VAL A 440 6.03 11.06 -37.54
C VAL A 440 4.72 10.29 -37.79
N CYS A 441 3.60 11.00 -37.94
CA CYS A 441 2.30 10.38 -38.19
C CYS A 441 2.26 9.57 -39.49
N ARG A 442 2.85 10.09 -40.60
CA ARG A 442 2.96 9.35 -41.89
C ARG A 442 3.74 8.06 -41.69
N ARG A 443 4.87 8.13 -41.02
CA ARG A 443 5.75 6.99 -40.77
C ARG A 443 5.06 5.92 -39.94
N HIS A 444 4.34 6.27 -38.88
CA HIS A 444 3.58 5.33 -38.08
C HIS A 444 2.45 4.68 -38.88
N LYS A 445 1.71 5.47 -39.69
CA LYS A 445 0.71 4.90 -40.61
C LYS A 445 1.33 3.96 -41.64
N ALA A 446 2.48 4.30 -42.19
CA ALA A 446 3.19 3.44 -43.14
C ALA A 446 3.64 2.10 -42.54
N LYS A 447 3.91 2.08 -41.20
CA LYS A 447 4.18 0.87 -40.42
C LYS A 447 2.93 0.05 -40.11
N GLY A 448 1.71 0.55 -40.43
CA GLY A 448 0.45 -0.18 -40.23
C GLY A 448 -0.44 0.34 -39.13
N ARG A 449 -0.06 1.42 -38.41
CA ARG A 449 -0.88 1.99 -37.35
C ARG A 449 -2.19 2.54 -37.91
N ARG A 450 -3.31 2.18 -37.22
CA ARG A 450 -4.65 2.55 -37.71
C ARG A 450 -5.11 3.91 -37.23
N ASN A 451 -4.81 4.29 -36.01
CA ASN A 451 -5.17 5.54 -35.36
C ASN A 451 -3.95 6.41 -35.08
N ILE A 452 -4.16 7.69 -34.90
CA ILE A 452 -3.13 8.64 -34.48
C ILE A 452 -3.61 9.35 -33.22
N THR A 453 -2.76 9.43 -32.19
CA THR A 453 -3.07 10.15 -30.96
C THR A 453 -1.99 11.17 -30.66
N VAL A 454 -2.38 12.43 -30.54
CA VAL A 454 -1.49 13.55 -30.18
C VAL A 454 -1.95 14.16 -28.87
N ILE A 455 -1.05 14.26 -27.91
CA ILE A 455 -1.34 14.87 -26.61
C ILE A 455 -0.76 16.28 -26.56
N VAL A 456 -1.60 17.24 -26.15
CA VAL A 456 -1.26 18.64 -26.06
C VAL A 456 -1.44 19.12 -24.62
N ALA A 457 -0.36 19.58 -23.98
CA ALA A 457 -0.49 20.27 -22.70
C ALA A 457 -1.18 21.63 -22.89
N GLU A 458 -2.06 22.03 -21.96
CA GLU A 458 -2.72 23.33 -21.94
C GLU A 458 -1.75 24.51 -22.12
N GLY A 459 -0.51 24.36 -21.64
CA GLY A 459 0.55 25.38 -21.74
C GLY A 459 1.55 25.17 -22.86
N ALA A 460 1.28 24.33 -23.85
CA ALA A 460 2.20 24.06 -24.96
C ALA A 460 2.52 25.31 -25.78
N LEU A 461 3.80 25.50 -26.12
CA LEU A 461 4.33 26.69 -26.78
C LEU A 461 5.21 26.35 -27.99
N ASP A 462 5.31 27.28 -28.94
CA ASP A 462 6.38 27.27 -29.93
C ASP A 462 7.61 28.04 -29.45
N THR A 463 8.70 28.00 -30.21
CA THR A 463 9.99 28.70 -29.87
C THR A 463 9.88 30.21 -29.77
N GLU A 464 8.76 30.80 -30.26
CA GLU A 464 8.47 32.23 -30.14
C GLU A 464 7.48 32.54 -29.00
N LEU A 465 7.17 31.52 -28.18
CA LEU A 465 6.22 31.58 -27.07
C LEU A 465 4.76 31.77 -27.51
N ASN A 466 4.43 31.43 -28.75
CA ASN A 466 3.03 31.42 -29.17
C ASN A 466 2.38 30.11 -28.71
N PRO A 467 1.14 30.13 -28.20
CA PRO A 467 0.44 28.92 -27.79
C PRO A 467 0.22 27.96 -28.95
N ILE A 468 0.47 26.66 -28.73
CA ILE A 468 0.09 25.58 -29.62
C ILE A 468 -1.20 24.98 -29.09
N THR A 469 -2.31 25.23 -29.81
CA THR A 469 -3.64 24.80 -29.39
C THR A 469 -4.03 23.48 -30.06
N ALA A 470 -4.92 22.73 -29.40
CA ALA A 470 -5.49 21.50 -29.95
C ALA A 470 -6.16 21.75 -31.34
N GLU A 471 -6.73 22.93 -31.60
CA GLU A 471 -7.35 23.25 -32.89
C GLU A 471 -6.30 23.46 -34.00
N GLN A 472 -5.15 24.05 -33.71
CA GLN A 472 -4.04 24.17 -34.66
C GLN A 472 -3.47 22.78 -35.01
N VAL A 473 -3.29 21.90 -34.01
CA VAL A 473 -2.82 20.52 -34.20
C VAL A 473 -3.83 19.74 -35.02
N LYS A 474 -5.13 19.82 -34.74
CA LYS A 474 -6.18 19.20 -35.55
C LYS A 474 -6.14 19.67 -37.00
N THR A 475 -6.00 20.99 -37.24
CA THR A 475 -5.91 21.54 -38.58
C THR A 475 -4.74 20.90 -39.35
N ALA A 476 -3.57 20.81 -38.75
CA ALA A 476 -2.40 20.16 -39.36
C ALA A 476 -2.61 18.68 -39.68
N LEU A 477 -3.33 17.94 -38.84
CA LEU A 477 -3.65 16.53 -39.05
C LEU A 477 -4.73 16.34 -40.14
N VAL A 478 -5.71 17.27 -40.24
CA VAL A 478 -6.71 17.28 -41.33
C VAL A 478 -6.05 17.52 -42.68
N GLU A 479 -5.05 18.41 -42.75
CA GLU A 479 -4.25 18.62 -43.97
C GLU A 479 -3.49 17.35 -44.39
N LEU A 480 -3.17 16.46 -43.44
CA LEU A 480 -2.58 15.14 -43.71
C LEU A 480 -3.64 14.12 -44.24
N GLY A 481 -4.90 14.53 -44.34
CA GLY A 481 -6.02 13.68 -44.78
C GLY A 481 -6.61 12.79 -43.70
N LEU A 482 -6.41 13.12 -42.41
CA LEU A 482 -6.93 12.34 -41.28
C LEU A 482 -8.27 12.90 -40.78
N ASP A 483 -9.27 12.02 -40.58
CA ASP A 483 -10.49 12.38 -39.85
C ASP A 483 -10.14 12.63 -38.37
N THR A 484 -9.98 13.89 -38.00
CA THR A 484 -9.41 14.31 -36.71
C THR A 484 -10.46 14.87 -35.78
N ARG A 485 -10.42 14.43 -34.52
CA ARG A 485 -11.29 14.91 -33.44
C ARG A 485 -10.43 15.50 -32.30
N ILE A 486 -11.00 16.44 -31.54
CA ILE A 486 -10.42 16.99 -30.32
C ILE A 486 -11.20 16.46 -29.14
N THR A 487 -10.48 16.15 -28.08
CA THR A 487 -11.02 15.85 -26.75
C THR A 487 -10.26 16.67 -25.73
N THR A 488 -10.93 17.62 -25.10
CA THR A 488 -10.39 18.38 -23.96
C THR A 488 -10.85 17.71 -22.68
N LEU A 489 -9.95 17.11 -21.92
CA LEU A 489 -10.30 16.37 -20.70
C LEU A 489 -10.72 17.29 -19.55
N GLY A 490 -10.08 18.46 -19.42
CA GLY A 490 -10.46 19.47 -18.43
C GLY A 490 -10.48 18.92 -17.01
N HIS A 491 -11.51 19.29 -16.22
CA HIS A 491 -11.61 18.98 -14.79
C HIS A 491 -11.85 17.51 -14.44
N VAL A 492 -12.10 16.62 -15.39
CA VAL A 492 -12.12 15.16 -15.15
C VAL A 492 -10.79 14.70 -14.54
N GLN A 493 -9.69 15.37 -14.89
CA GLN A 493 -8.35 15.08 -14.38
C GLN A 493 -8.20 15.36 -12.87
N ARG A 494 -9.00 16.26 -12.30
CA ARG A 494 -9.03 16.56 -10.86
C ARG A 494 -9.98 15.69 -10.05
N GLY A 495 -10.90 15.05 -10.73
CA GLY A 495 -12.00 14.33 -10.09
C GLY A 495 -11.69 12.90 -9.68
N GLY A 496 -12.68 12.32 -9.00
CA GLY A 496 -12.64 10.93 -8.58
C GLY A 496 -11.79 10.67 -7.34
N THR A 497 -11.75 9.40 -6.94
CA THR A 497 -10.99 8.95 -5.77
C THR A 497 -9.49 8.90 -6.08
N ALA A 498 -8.66 9.14 -5.08
CA ALA A 498 -7.21 9.03 -5.23
C ALA A 498 -6.78 7.58 -5.48
N VAL A 499 -5.81 7.38 -6.36
CA VAL A 499 -5.12 6.10 -6.56
C VAL A 499 -4.28 5.71 -5.34
N ALA A 500 -3.84 4.45 -5.28
CA ALA A 500 -3.08 3.91 -4.16
C ALA A 500 -1.86 4.76 -3.81
N HIS A 501 -1.08 5.15 -4.82
CA HIS A 501 0.12 5.98 -4.65
C HIS A 501 -0.18 7.33 -3.98
N ASP A 502 -1.18 8.07 -4.45
CA ASP A 502 -1.50 9.40 -3.88
C ASP A 502 -2.08 9.29 -2.47
N ARG A 503 -2.83 8.23 -2.15
CA ARG A 503 -3.26 7.97 -0.77
C ARG A 503 -2.08 7.70 0.16
N TRP A 504 -1.11 6.90 -0.30
CA TRP A 504 0.12 6.61 0.43
C TRP A 504 0.95 7.88 0.65
N LEU A 505 1.25 8.60 -0.41
CA LEU A 505 2.04 9.82 -0.38
C LEU A 505 1.45 10.86 0.59
N ALA A 506 0.17 11.16 0.41
CA ALA A 506 -0.56 12.12 1.25
C ALA A 506 -0.60 11.69 2.73
N THR A 507 -0.74 10.40 2.98
CA THR A 507 -0.75 9.86 4.35
C THR A 507 0.61 9.99 5.01
N MET A 508 1.68 9.59 4.31
CA MET A 508 3.04 9.65 4.85
C MET A 508 3.49 11.08 5.08
N GLN A 509 3.26 11.97 4.10
CA GLN A 509 3.58 13.39 4.23
C GLN A 509 2.78 14.07 5.34
N GLY A 510 1.49 13.74 5.50
CA GLY A 510 0.65 14.30 6.56
C GLY A 510 1.12 13.91 7.96
N VAL A 511 1.59 12.68 8.16
CA VAL A 511 2.17 12.25 9.45
C VAL A 511 3.50 12.97 9.71
N ASP A 512 4.36 13.09 8.70
CA ASP A 512 5.64 13.78 8.85
C ASP A 512 5.47 15.30 9.06
N ALA A 513 4.44 15.90 8.47
CA ALA A 513 4.10 17.30 8.72
C ALA A 513 3.83 17.57 10.20
N VAL A 514 3.13 16.68 10.89
CA VAL A 514 2.89 16.81 12.34
C VAL A 514 4.19 16.65 13.12
N LYS A 515 5.03 15.67 12.78
CA LYS A 515 6.36 15.52 13.40
C LYS A 515 7.18 16.82 13.21
N ALA A 516 7.18 17.36 11.98
CA ALA A 516 7.88 18.62 11.68
C ALA A 516 7.37 19.78 12.56
N VAL A 517 6.04 19.95 12.68
CA VAL A 517 5.45 20.98 13.58
C VAL A 517 5.95 20.86 15.00
N LEU A 518 6.11 19.63 15.51
CA LEU A 518 6.52 19.39 16.90
C LEU A 518 8.04 19.57 17.11
N GLU A 519 8.84 19.40 16.08
CA GLU A 519 10.31 19.48 16.12
C GLU A 519 10.84 20.88 15.79
N MET A 520 10.04 21.70 15.08
CA MET A 520 10.46 23.05 14.66
C MET A 520 10.65 24.00 15.82
N THR A 521 11.67 24.86 15.67
CA THR A 521 11.92 26.04 16.50
C THR A 521 11.56 27.31 15.73
N PRO A 522 11.46 28.47 16.38
CA PRO A 522 11.21 29.75 15.71
C PRO A 522 12.19 30.06 14.55
N ASP A 523 13.43 29.63 14.68
CA ASP A 523 14.50 29.87 13.68
C ASP A 523 14.49 28.83 12.54
N THR A 524 13.73 27.74 12.65
CA THR A 524 13.63 26.72 11.61
C THR A 524 12.85 27.28 10.42
N PRO A 525 13.41 27.29 9.18
CA PRO A 525 12.64 27.65 7.98
C PRO A 525 11.40 26.79 7.80
N SER A 526 10.33 27.36 7.21
CA SER A 526 9.16 26.55 6.85
C SER A 526 9.57 25.37 5.98
N PRO A 527 9.34 24.12 6.39
CA PRO A 527 9.62 22.98 5.53
C PRO A 527 8.47 22.73 4.57
N LEU A 528 8.83 22.32 3.37
CA LEU A 528 7.98 21.54 2.48
C LEU A 528 8.25 20.07 2.75
N ILE A 529 7.19 19.30 3.03
CA ILE A 529 7.30 17.85 3.11
C ILE A 529 7.17 17.29 1.70
N GLY A 530 8.29 16.87 1.15
CA GLY A 530 8.38 16.30 -0.17
C GLY A 530 8.67 14.81 -0.13
N ILE A 531 8.91 14.25 -1.30
CA ILE A 531 9.41 12.90 -1.48
C ILE A 531 10.61 12.93 -2.41
N LEU A 532 11.66 12.26 -2.05
CA LEU A 532 12.85 12.03 -2.86
C LEU A 532 13.30 10.59 -2.65
N GLU A 533 13.50 9.86 -3.72
CA GLU A 533 13.92 8.45 -3.65
C GLU A 533 13.01 7.61 -2.72
N GLU A 534 11.69 7.63 -2.96
CA GLU A 534 10.65 6.94 -2.14
C GLU A 534 10.71 7.29 -0.63
N LYS A 535 11.53 8.26 -0.23
CA LYS A 535 11.68 8.71 1.15
C LYS A 535 11.03 10.06 1.35
N ILE A 536 10.31 10.20 2.43
CA ILE A 536 9.79 11.50 2.85
C ILE A 536 10.95 12.36 3.31
N ILE A 537 11.04 13.56 2.74
CA ILE A 537 12.10 14.54 3.01
C ILE A 537 11.48 15.87 3.43
N ARG A 538 12.30 16.71 4.06
CA ARG A 538 11.96 18.08 4.43
C ARG A 538 12.93 19.02 3.77
N ILE A 539 12.44 19.87 2.90
CA ILE A 539 13.23 20.89 2.21
C ILE A 539 12.71 22.29 2.59
N PRO A 540 13.55 23.33 2.58
CA PRO A 540 13.07 24.69 2.80
C PRO A 540 12.04 25.06 1.72
N LEU A 541 10.82 25.43 2.13
CA LEU A 541 9.69 25.71 1.25
C LEU A 541 10.03 26.76 0.19
N MET A 542 10.70 27.84 0.60
CA MET A 542 11.06 28.92 -0.33
C MET A 542 12.16 28.56 -1.32
N GLU A 543 13.00 27.59 -1.01
CA GLU A 543 13.97 27.04 -1.95
C GLU A 543 13.25 26.29 -3.08
N SER A 544 12.31 25.43 -2.74
CA SER A 544 11.48 24.71 -3.71
C SER A 544 10.67 25.68 -4.60
N VAL A 545 10.01 26.68 -4.01
CA VAL A 545 9.28 27.72 -4.75
C VAL A 545 10.22 28.51 -5.69
N LYS A 546 11.43 28.84 -5.25
CA LYS A 546 12.43 29.55 -6.08
C LYS A 546 12.83 28.69 -7.28
N LEU A 547 13.14 27.41 -7.09
CA LEU A 547 13.49 26.49 -8.16
C LEU A 547 12.34 26.35 -9.18
N THR A 548 11.11 26.21 -8.70
CA THR A 548 9.93 26.15 -9.56
C THR A 548 9.78 27.42 -10.43
N LYS A 549 10.00 28.60 -9.86
CA LYS A 549 9.98 29.87 -10.62
C LYS A 549 11.13 30.00 -11.63
N GLN A 550 12.27 29.36 -11.40
CA GLN A 550 13.37 29.35 -12.36
C GLN A 550 13.03 28.59 -13.64
N VAL A 551 12.24 27.51 -13.54
CA VAL A 551 11.74 26.79 -14.74
C VAL A 551 10.89 27.73 -15.59
N ALA A 552 9.92 28.40 -14.98
CA ALA A 552 9.06 29.35 -15.68
C ALA A 552 9.87 30.52 -16.30
N ALA A 553 10.87 31.03 -15.59
CA ALA A 553 11.76 32.06 -16.10
C ALA A 553 12.57 31.57 -17.32
N ALA A 554 13.15 30.37 -17.26
CA ALA A 554 13.90 29.79 -18.38
C ALA A 554 13.02 29.61 -19.63
N ILE A 555 11.74 29.19 -19.48
CA ILE A 555 10.78 29.14 -20.60
C ILE A 555 10.56 30.54 -21.19
N GLN A 556 10.35 31.59 -20.36
CA GLN A 556 10.14 32.96 -20.82
C GLN A 556 11.38 33.54 -21.49
N GLU A 557 12.58 33.16 -21.06
CA GLU A 557 13.87 33.51 -21.65
C GLU A 557 14.17 32.72 -22.95
N LYS A 558 13.29 31.79 -23.32
CA LYS A 558 13.44 30.85 -24.45
C LYS A 558 14.67 29.92 -24.29
N ASP A 559 15.12 29.69 -23.07
CA ASP A 559 16.16 28.72 -22.74
C ASP A 559 15.55 27.38 -22.36
N PHE A 560 15.04 26.66 -23.37
CA PHE A 560 14.31 25.41 -23.18
C PHE A 560 15.21 24.26 -22.69
N ASP A 561 16.50 24.29 -23.01
CA ASP A 561 17.44 23.28 -22.53
C ASP A 561 17.66 23.46 -21.01
N LYS A 562 17.75 24.70 -20.55
CA LYS A 562 17.78 25.01 -19.12
C LYS A 562 16.44 24.66 -18.43
N ALA A 563 15.31 24.94 -19.07
CA ALA A 563 14.00 24.61 -18.52
C ALA A 563 13.85 23.10 -18.24
N ILE A 564 14.26 22.24 -19.18
CA ILE A 564 14.29 20.79 -19.00
C ILE A 564 15.30 20.39 -17.92
N SER A 565 16.51 20.95 -17.93
CA SER A 565 17.57 20.59 -16.96
C SER A 565 17.22 20.92 -15.51
N LEU A 566 16.25 21.81 -15.29
CA LEU A 566 15.72 22.17 -13.97
C LEU A 566 14.58 21.24 -13.48
N ARG A 567 14.10 20.34 -14.33
CA ARG A 567 13.16 19.28 -13.96
C ARG A 567 13.90 18.13 -13.29
N ASP A 568 13.17 17.25 -12.64
CA ASP A 568 13.72 16.04 -12.03
C ASP A 568 14.31 15.07 -13.08
N THR A 569 15.18 14.18 -12.60
CA THR A 569 15.88 13.20 -13.44
C THR A 569 14.91 12.28 -14.18
N GLU A 570 13.79 11.92 -13.56
CA GLU A 570 12.78 11.04 -14.16
C GLU A 570 12.13 11.69 -15.38
N PHE A 571 11.75 12.98 -15.27
CA PHE A 571 11.18 13.74 -16.38
C PHE A 571 12.14 13.77 -17.58
N ILE A 572 13.43 14.06 -17.33
CA ILE A 572 14.45 14.13 -18.38
C ILE A 572 14.62 12.79 -19.07
N GLU A 573 14.79 11.71 -18.30
CA GLU A 573 14.98 10.35 -18.82
C GLU A 573 13.76 9.86 -19.60
N LEU A 574 12.56 10.19 -19.15
CA LEU A 574 11.31 9.81 -19.82
C LEU A 574 11.10 10.62 -21.11
N TYR A 575 11.45 11.90 -21.12
CA TYR A 575 11.42 12.70 -22.35
C TYR A 575 12.38 12.12 -23.41
N GLU A 576 13.61 11.79 -23.02
CA GLU A 576 14.58 11.12 -23.90
C GLU A 576 14.06 9.74 -24.37
N SER A 577 13.38 9.00 -23.49
CA SER A 577 12.79 7.72 -23.83
C SER A 577 11.67 7.88 -24.87
N PHE A 578 10.81 8.89 -24.73
CA PHE A 578 9.78 9.19 -25.71
C PHE A 578 10.37 9.55 -27.08
N ILE A 579 11.38 10.43 -27.10
CA ILE A 579 12.07 10.79 -28.33
C ILE A 579 12.68 9.56 -29.01
N SER A 580 13.38 8.71 -28.26
CA SER A 580 14.11 7.56 -28.80
C SER A 580 13.20 6.40 -29.22
N THR A 581 12.02 6.25 -28.65
CA THR A 581 11.10 5.15 -28.98
C THR A 581 10.01 5.52 -29.98
N THR A 582 9.67 6.81 -30.07
CA THR A 582 8.51 7.27 -30.83
C THR A 582 8.91 8.22 -31.97
N ILE A 583 9.72 9.23 -31.69
CA ILE A 583 10.05 10.29 -32.65
C ILE A 583 11.21 9.91 -33.56
N LYS A 584 12.27 9.31 -33.01
CA LYS A 584 13.46 8.96 -33.75
C LYS A 584 13.15 7.89 -34.82
N ASP A 585 13.64 8.10 -36.04
CA ASP A 585 13.62 7.10 -37.10
C ASP A 585 15.04 6.63 -37.40
N SER A 586 15.30 5.38 -37.17
CA SER A 586 16.61 4.83 -37.43
C SER A 586 16.70 4.24 -38.81
N THR A 587 17.24 5.01 -39.72
CA THR A 587 17.82 4.48 -40.97
C THR A 587 19.32 4.17 -40.80
N ALA A 588 19.93 4.60 -39.66
CA ALA A 588 21.35 4.39 -39.41
C ALA A 588 21.60 3.09 -38.66
N VAL A 589 22.31 2.16 -39.28
CA VAL A 589 22.85 1.00 -38.55
C VAL A 589 23.91 1.50 -37.57
N PRO A 590 23.91 1.08 -36.30
CA PRO A 590 24.95 1.48 -35.33
C PRO A 590 26.35 1.13 -35.93
N GLU A 591 27.33 2.02 -35.69
CA GLU A 591 28.74 1.76 -36.11
C GLU A 591 29.25 0.42 -35.54
N SER A 592 28.74 0.05 -34.38
CA SER A 592 29.01 -1.18 -33.68
C SER A 592 28.34 -2.43 -34.32
N GLY A 593 27.44 -2.26 -35.27
CA GLY A 593 26.58 -3.30 -35.83
C GLY A 593 25.32 -3.55 -34.97
N PRO A 594 24.28 -4.17 -35.56
CA PRO A 594 23.00 -4.43 -34.86
C PRO A 594 23.17 -5.49 -33.78
N LEU A 595 22.70 -5.22 -32.57
CA LEU A 595 22.60 -6.20 -31.49
C LEU A 595 21.35 -7.06 -31.68
N ARG A 596 21.46 -8.34 -31.33
CA ARG A 596 20.38 -9.32 -31.23
C ARG A 596 19.98 -9.46 -29.77
N VAL A 597 18.93 -8.77 -29.38
CA VAL A 597 18.48 -8.66 -27.98
C VAL A 597 17.37 -9.67 -27.73
N ALA A 598 17.61 -10.64 -26.86
CA ALA A 598 16.59 -11.58 -26.39
C ALA A 598 15.78 -10.97 -25.25
N ILE A 599 14.47 -11.17 -25.28
CA ILE A 599 13.51 -10.75 -24.23
C ILE A 599 12.72 -11.97 -23.80
N VAL A 600 12.68 -12.23 -22.49
CA VAL A 600 11.97 -13.37 -21.90
C VAL A 600 11.17 -12.96 -20.67
N HIS A 601 9.94 -13.48 -20.56
CA HIS A 601 9.12 -13.34 -19.36
C HIS A 601 9.26 -14.57 -18.47
N VAL A 602 9.51 -14.38 -17.17
CA VAL A 602 9.75 -15.48 -16.23
C VAL A 602 9.02 -15.23 -14.90
N GLY A 603 8.20 -16.18 -14.51
CA GLY A 603 7.46 -16.14 -13.24
C GLY A 603 5.95 -16.00 -13.42
N ALA A 604 5.26 -15.59 -12.36
CA ALA A 604 3.85 -15.28 -12.43
C ALA A 604 3.60 -14.03 -13.28
N PRO A 605 2.48 -13.95 -14.03
CA PRO A 605 2.17 -12.75 -14.78
C PRO A 605 1.95 -11.54 -13.87
N SER A 606 2.37 -10.38 -14.35
CA SER A 606 2.06 -9.06 -13.76
C SER A 606 1.66 -8.09 -14.87
N ALA A 607 1.00 -7.01 -14.53
CA ALA A 607 0.28 -6.20 -15.50
C ALA A 607 1.17 -5.55 -16.60
N ALA A 608 2.40 -5.16 -16.30
CA ALA A 608 3.23 -4.33 -17.18
C ALA A 608 4.32 -5.07 -17.98
N LEU A 609 4.29 -6.42 -18.03
CA LEU A 609 5.24 -7.24 -18.80
C LEU A 609 5.28 -6.83 -20.28
N ASN A 610 4.10 -6.68 -20.87
CA ASN A 610 3.93 -6.35 -22.29
C ASN A 610 4.41 -4.93 -22.59
N ALA A 611 4.10 -3.96 -21.71
CA ALA A 611 4.53 -2.57 -21.85
C ALA A 611 6.07 -2.45 -21.85
N ALA A 612 6.75 -3.20 -20.98
CA ALA A 612 8.21 -3.23 -20.94
C ALA A 612 8.81 -3.87 -22.19
N THR A 613 8.25 -4.98 -22.65
CA THR A 613 8.66 -5.63 -23.90
C THR A 613 8.47 -4.70 -25.10
N ARG A 614 7.34 -3.99 -25.18
CA ARG A 614 7.06 -2.98 -26.20
C ARG A 614 8.15 -1.91 -26.21
N ALA A 615 8.42 -1.29 -25.07
CA ALA A 615 9.39 -0.20 -25.00
C ALA A 615 10.82 -0.66 -25.36
N ALA A 616 11.24 -1.83 -24.87
CA ALA A 616 12.53 -2.43 -25.23
C ALA A 616 12.62 -2.70 -26.75
N SER A 617 11.56 -3.26 -27.33
CA SER A 617 11.51 -3.57 -28.76
C SER A 617 11.55 -2.31 -29.62
N LEU A 618 10.76 -1.28 -29.26
CA LEU A 618 10.74 -0.01 -29.99
C LEU A 618 12.09 0.71 -29.92
N TYR A 619 12.73 0.74 -28.73
CA TYR A 619 14.06 1.31 -28.60
C TYR A 619 15.11 0.54 -29.45
N CYS A 620 15.07 -0.79 -29.41
CA CYS A 620 15.92 -1.63 -30.24
C CYS A 620 15.76 -1.28 -31.75
N LEU A 621 14.52 -1.27 -32.23
CA LEU A 621 14.20 -0.98 -33.61
C LEU A 621 14.62 0.44 -34.03
N ALA A 622 14.38 1.44 -33.14
CA ALA A 622 14.75 2.82 -33.37
C ALA A 622 16.28 3.06 -33.39
N ASN A 623 17.08 2.17 -32.84
CA ASN A 623 18.54 2.23 -32.84
C ASN A 623 19.18 1.14 -33.73
N GLY A 624 18.42 0.51 -34.65
CA GLY A 624 18.92 -0.44 -35.60
C GLY A 624 19.26 -1.82 -35.03
N HIS A 625 18.84 -2.13 -33.82
CA HIS A 625 18.97 -3.44 -33.18
C HIS A 625 17.79 -4.36 -33.54
N LYS A 626 17.91 -5.64 -33.22
CA LYS A 626 16.90 -6.67 -33.49
C LYS A 626 16.39 -7.27 -32.18
N PRO A 627 15.14 -6.97 -31.74
CA PRO A 627 14.52 -7.60 -30.59
C PRO A 627 13.96 -8.98 -30.93
N PHE A 628 14.18 -9.96 -30.07
CA PHE A 628 13.69 -11.33 -30.18
C PHE A 628 12.91 -11.71 -28.89
N ALA A 629 11.68 -12.16 -29.05
CA ALA A 629 10.91 -12.74 -27.97
C ALA A 629 11.21 -14.23 -27.82
N ILE A 630 11.56 -14.67 -26.63
CA ILE A 630 11.57 -16.07 -26.26
C ILE A 630 10.15 -16.42 -25.81
N ILE A 631 9.49 -17.30 -26.57
CA ILE A 631 8.08 -17.62 -26.36
C ILE A 631 7.91 -18.62 -25.22
N ASN A 632 6.90 -18.40 -24.34
CA ASN A 632 6.59 -19.24 -23.18
C ASN A 632 7.75 -19.44 -22.19
N GLY A 633 8.54 -18.39 -21.95
CA GLY A 633 9.62 -18.41 -20.97
C GLY A 633 10.72 -19.44 -21.27
N PHE A 634 11.48 -19.82 -20.26
CA PHE A 634 12.52 -20.85 -20.44
C PHE A 634 11.93 -22.23 -20.77
N SER A 635 10.73 -22.57 -20.33
CA SER A 635 10.08 -23.82 -20.70
C SER A 635 9.86 -23.93 -22.22
N GLY A 636 9.37 -22.85 -22.86
CA GLY A 636 9.21 -22.84 -24.32
C GLY A 636 10.54 -22.93 -25.05
N LEU A 637 11.57 -22.22 -24.56
CA LEU A 637 12.92 -22.30 -25.12
C LEU A 637 13.50 -23.71 -25.01
N ILE A 638 13.36 -24.37 -23.88
CA ILE A 638 13.86 -25.73 -23.63
C ILE A 638 13.11 -26.76 -24.47
N GLN A 639 11.78 -26.70 -24.54
CA GLN A 639 10.95 -27.73 -25.17
C GLN A 639 10.85 -27.57 -26.69
N THR A 640 10.64 -26.35 -27.17
CA THR A 640 10.37 -26.06 -28.57
C THR A 640 11.44 -25.22 -29.27
N GLY A 641 12.22 -24.47 -28.51
CA GLY A 641 13.21 -23.54 -29.05
C GLY A 641 12.58 -22.37 -29.79
N GLU A 642 11.34 -22.04 -29.47
CA GLU A 642 10.60 -21.01 -30.18
C GLU A 642 11.06 -19.60 -29.81
N VAL A 643 11.60 -18.93 -30.82
CA VAL A 643 12.10 -17.55 -30.75
C VAL A 643 11.52 -16.76 -31.93
N ARG A 644 10.94 -15.60 -31.67
CA ARG A 644 10.31 -14.76 -32.68
C ARG A 644 10.98 -13.39 -32.72
N GLU A 645 11.43 -12.95 -33.88
CA GLU A 645 11.86 -11.56 -34.09
C GLU A 645 10.62 -10.66 -33.98
N LEU A 646 10.69 -9.59 -33.22
CA LEU A 646 9.58 -8.64 -32.98
C LEU A 646 9.73 -7.46 -33.93
N SER A 647 8.65 -7.16 -34.67
CA SER A 647 8.55 -5.96 -35.50
C SER A 647 7.81 -4.85 -34.75
N TRP A 648 7.84 -3.63 -35.32
CA TRP A 648 7.16 -2.47 -34.76
C TRP A 648 5.65 -2.69 -34.58
N ILE A 649 5.00 -3.32 -35.57
CA ILE A 649 3.56 -3.57 -35.56
C ILE A 649 3.17 -4.69 -34.59
N ASP A 650 4.05 -5.65 -34.30
CA ASP A 650 3.77 -6.72 -33.36
C ASP A 650 3.52 -6.19 -31.95
N VAL A 651 4.26 -5.14 -31.55
CA VAL A 651 4.25 -4.59 -30.19
C VAL A 651 3.46 -3.30 -30.05
N GLU A 652 2.87 -2.79 -31.13
CA GLU A 652 2.23 -1.46 -31.16
C GLU A 652 1.25 -1.23 -30.00
N ASP A 653 0.35 -2.18 -29.81
CA ASP A 653 -0.76 -2.07 -28.85
C ASP A 653 -0.44 -2.67 -27.47
N TRP A 654 0.80 -3.07 -27.19
CA TRP A 654 1.14 -3.78 -25.95
C TRP A 654 1.26 -2.87 -24.71
N HIS A 655 1.14 -1.57 -24.86
CA HIS A 655 1.25 -0.62 -23.75
C HIS A 655 0.13 -0.75 -22.70
N ASN A 656 -1.07 -1.16 -23.09
CA ASN A 656 -2.24 -1.30 -22.23
C ASN A 656 -2.78 -2.74 -22.13
N LEU A 657 -2.00 -3.73 -22.55
CA LEU A 657 -2.36 -5.14 -22.41
C LEU A 657 -1.75 -5.75 -21.16
N GLY A 658 -2.61 -6.28 -20.27
CA GLY A 658 -2.18 -7.07 -19.13
C GLY A 658 -1.75 -8.48 -19.53
N GLY A 659 -1.24 -9.24 -18.58
CA GLY A 659 -0.73 -10.58 -18.82
C GLY A 659 0.58 -10.60 -19.62
N SER A 660 0.77 -11.58 -20.50
CA SER A 660 2.01 -11.77 -21.26
C SER A 660 1.71 -12.25 -22.69
N GLU A 661 1.96 -11.39 -23.68
CA GLU A 661 1.77 -11.72 -25.09
C GLU A 661 2.79 -12.73 -25.62
N ILE A 662 3.97 -12.81 -25.00
CA ILE A 662 4.99 -13.80 -25.34
C ILE A 662 4.93 -15.05 -24.45
N GLY A 663 3.99 -15.10 -23.51
CA GLY A 663 3.86 -16.18 -22.54
C GLY A 663 4.90 -16.15 -21.43
N THR A 664 4.53 -16.64 -20.25
CA THR A 664 5.38 -16.74 -19.08
C THR A 664 5.14 -18.02 -18.31
N ASN A 665 6.12 -18.51 -17.58
CA ASN A 665 5.99 -19.63 -16.63
C ASN A 665 7.08 -19.57 -15.57
N ARG A 666 7.04 -20.50 -14.62
CA ARG A 666 7.99 -20.57 -13.49
C ARG A 666 9.19 -21.50 -13.73
N CYS A 667 9.34 -22.05 -14.95
CA CYS A 667 10.49 -22.88 -15.30
C CYS A 667 11.78 -22.06 -15.19
N ALA A 668 12.77 -22.59 -14.51
CA ALA A 668 14.06 -21.94 -14.33
C ALA A 668 15.00 -22.25 -15.52
N ALA A 669 15.96 -21.36 -15.77
CA ALA A 669 16.97 -21.61 -16.81
C ALA A 669 17.80 -22.88 -16.54
N ALA A 670 18.01 -23.23 -15.25
CA ALA A 670 18.76 -24.40 -14.83
C ALA A 670 18.02 -25.74 -15.02
N ASP A 671 16.73 -25.73 -15.39
CA ASP A 671 15.97 -26.97 -15.60
C ASP A 671 16.55 -27.76 -16.79
N ASP A 672 17.09 -27.08 -17.81
CA ASP A 672 17.97 -27.64 -18.83
C ASP A 672 18.93 -26.57 -19.38
N MET A 673 20.03 -26.34 -18.67
CA MET A 673 21.03 -25.34 -19.05
C MET A 673 21.68 -25.60 -20.39
N GLY A 674 21.81 -26.87 -20.79
CA GLY A 674 22.39 -27.29 -22.08
C GLY A 674 21.50 -26.88 -23.27
N ALA A 675 20.19 -27.10 -23.15
CA ALA A 675 19.22 -26.68 -24.15
C ALA A 675 19.17 -25.14 -24.25
N VAL A 676 19.16 -24.45 -23.13
CA VAL A 676 19.21 -22.96 -23.10
C VAL A 676 20.47 -22.46 -23.81
N ALA A 677 21.64 -23.02 -23.47
CA ALA A 677 22.91 -22.62 -24.11
C ALA A 677 22.90 -22.89 -25.61
N TYR A 678 22.37 -24.04 -26.06
CA TYR A 678 22.24 -24.39 -27.49
C TYR A 678 21.39 -23.34 -28.22
N HIS A 679 20.23 -22.94 -27.68
CA HIS A 679 19.37 -21.96 -28.31
C HIS A 679 19.96 -20.53 -28.31
N PHE A 680 20.71 -20.17 -27.27
CA PHE A 680 21.44 -18.90 -27.24
C PHE A 680 22.50 -18.86 -28.36
N GLN A 681 23.24 -19.95 -28.56
CA GLN A 681 24.23 -20.10 -29.62
C GLN A 681 23.57 -20.08 -31.02
N LYS A 682 22.46 -20.82 -31.19
CA LYS A 682 21.73 -20.93 -32.45
C LYS A 682 21.17 -19.57 -32.92
N ASN A 683 20.65 -18.79 -31.97
CA ASN A 683 20.03 -17.48 -32.24
C ASN A 683 21.03 -16.32 -32.19
N GLU A 684 22.29 -16.60 -31.81
CA GLU A 684 23.38 -15.61 -31.77
C GLU A 684 23.04 -14.36 -30.95
N PHE A 685 22.47 -14.51 -29.75
CA PHE A 685 22.07 -13.38 -28.92
C PHE A 685 23.27 -12.60 -28.41
N ASP A 686 23.19 -11.26 -28.50
CA ASP A 686 24.18 -10.31 -28.02
C ASP A 686 23.86 -9.74 -26.64
N GLY A 687 22.65 -9.92 -26.15
CA GLY A 687 22.19 -9.51 -24.83
C GLY A 687 20.85 -10.14 -24.45
N LEU A 688 20.56 -10.19 -23.17
CA LEU A 688 19.34 -10.75 -22.61
C LEU A 688 18.66 -9.77 -21.69
N ILE A 689 17.35 -9.58 -21.88
CA ILE A 689 16.46 -8.90 -20.95
C ILE A 689 15.50 -9.95 -20.37
N ILE A 690 15.55 -10.15 -19.05
CA ILE A 690 14.58 -10.95 -18.29
C ILE A 690 13.58 -10.01 -17.65
N ILE A 691 12.28 -10.21 -17.91
CA ILE A 691 11.23 -9.44 -17.25
C ILE A 691 10.42 -10.41 -16.37
N GLY A 692 10.42 -10.19 -15.04
CA GLY A 692 9.74 -11.13 -14.15
C GLY A 692 10.00 -10.93 -12.69
N GLY A 693 9.51 -11.89 -11.88
CA GLY A 693 9.63 -11.89 -10.43
C GLY A 693 10.86 -12.65 -9.93
N PHE A 694 10.73 -13.24 -8.74
CA PHE A 694 11.84 -13.94 -8.08
C PHE A 694 12.38 -15.12 -8.91
N GLU A 695 11.54 -15.80 -9.71
CA GLU A 695 11.97 -16.84 -10.64
C GLU A 695 12.90 -16.29 -11.72
N GLY A 696 12.61 -15.09 -12.24
CA GLY A 696 13.49 -14.37 -13.18
C GLY A 696 14.84 -14.02 -12.54
N PHE A 697 14.82 -13.52 -11.31
CA PHE A 697 16.01 -13.23 -10.51
C PHE A 697 16.87 -14.46 -10.30
N LYS A 698 16.26 -15.59 -9.89
CA LYS A 698 16.94 -16.87 -9.76
C LYS A 698 17.54 -17.35 -11.10
N SER A 699 16.79 -17.24 -12.19
CA SER A 699 17.26 -17.64 -13.52
C SER A 699 18.44 -16.80 -13.99
N LEU A 700 18.43 -15.47 -13.74
CA LEU A 700 19.59 -14.61 -14.05
C LEU A 700 20.84 -15.05 -13.28
N GLN A 701 20.71 -15.35 -11.97
CA GLN A 701 21.80 -15.87 -11.14
C GLN A 701 22.33 -17.21 -11.65
N GLN A 702 21.44 -18.10 -12.09
CA GLN A 702 21.83 -19.41 -12.66
C GLN A 702 22.61 -19.25 -13.96
N LEU A 703 22.16 -18.40 -14.88
CA LEU A 703 22.83 -18.09 -16.12
C LEU A 703 24.20 -17.44 -15.88
N TYR A 704 24.28 -16.50 -14.91
CA TYR A 704 25.54 -15.91 -14.49
C TYR A 704 26.53 -16.97 -13.97
N SER A 705 26.08 -17.83 -13.07
CA SER A 705 26.92 -18.91 -12.50
C SER A 705 27.36 -19.95 -13.52
N ALA A 706 26.58 -20.14 -14.59
CA ALA A 706 26.87 -21.09 -15.65
C ALA A 706 27.86 -20.56 -16.71
N ARG A 707 28.29 -19.30 -16.64
CA ARG A 707 29.21 -18.67 -17.64
C ARG A 707 30.51 -19.43 -17.84
N SER A 708 31.06 -20.03 -16.78
CA SER A 708 32.29 -20.81 -16.84
C SER A 708 32.12 -22.12 -17.62
N GLN A 709 30.95 -22.73 -17.55
CA GLN A 709 30.65 -24.00 -18.23
C GLN A 709 30.10 -23.75 -19.66
N TYR A 710 29.32 -22.68 -19.83
CA TYR A 710 28.68 -22.30 -21.08
C TYR A 710 29.09 -20.88 -21.48
N PRO A 711 30.21 -20.73 -22.20
CA PRO A 711 30.70 -19.42 -22.60
C PRO A 711 29.73 -18.56 -23.39
N VAL A 712 28.70 -19.14 -24.00
CA VAL A 712 27.66 -18.42 -24.73
C VAL A 712 26.90 -17.42 -23.83
N PHE A 713 26.89 -17.62 -22.50
CA PHE A 713 26.28 -16.71 -21.54
C PHE A 713 27.20 -15.54 -21.13
N ASN A 714 28.43 -15.44 -21.66
CA ASN A 714 29.28 -14.26 -21.49
C ASN A 714 28.82 -13.13 -22.41
N ILE A 715 27.56 -12.76 -22.26
CA ILE A 715 26.87 -11.61 -22.86
C ILE A 715 26.30 -10.75 -21.73
N PRO A 716 26.05 -9.45 -21.95
CA PRO A 716 25.36 -8.64 -20.98
C PRO A 716 23.93 -9.13 -20.76
N MET A 717 23.53 -9.25 -19.52
CA MET A 717 22.20 -9.70 -19.12
C MET A 717 21.62 -8.75 -18.07
N VAL A 718 20.38 -8.36 -18.25
CA VAL A 718 19.69 -7.48 -17.31
C VAL A 718 18.30 -8.00 -16.98
N MET A 719 17.91 -7.84 -15.72
CA MET A 719 16.57 -8.17 -15.28
C MET A 719 15.79 -6.90 -14.93
N ILE A 720 14.57 -6.82 -15.44
CA ILE A 720 13.55 -5.86 -15.05
C ILE A 720 12.63 -6.54 -14.03
N PRO A 721 12.62 -6.12 -12.75
CA PRO A 721 11.71 -6.66 -11.74
C PRO A 721 10.24 -6.41 -12.13
N SER A 722 9.46 -7.47 -12.18
CA SER A 722 8.05 -7.44 -12.54
C SER A 722 7.28 -8.50 -11.75
N THR A 723 6.60 -8.07 -10.68
CA THR A 723 5.85 -8.97 -9.78
C THR A 723 4.88 -8.18 -8.91
N VAL A 724 3.73 -8.76 -8.63
CA VAL A 724 2.76 -8.17 -7.69
C VAL A 724 3.27 -8.16 -6.24
N SER A 725 4.17 -9.07 -5.89
CA SER A 725 4.66 -9.25 -4.51
C SER A 725 5.70 -8.23 -4.08
N ASN A 726 6.31 -7.51 -5.01
CA ASN A 726 7.42 -6.58 -4.78
C ASN A 726 8.54 -7.18 -3.90
N ASN A 727 8.93 -8.43 -4.21
CA ASN A 727 9.85 -9.23 -3.40
C ASN A 727 11.22 -9.47 -4.05
N VAL A 728 11.53 -8.82 -5.17
CA VAL A 728 12.85 -8.90 -5.79
C VAL A 728 13.86 -8.12 -4.94
N PRO A 729 14.97 -8.74 -4.51
CA PRO A 729 15.96 -8.07 -3.66
C PRO A 729 16.57 -6.83 -4.30
N GLY A 730 16.90 -5.83 -3.48
CA GLY A 730 17.64 -4.64 -3.89
C GLY A 730 16.83 -3.54 -4.59
N THR A 731 15.54 -3.74 -4.81
CA THR A 731 14.63 -2.74 -5.42
C THR A 731 13.43 -2.45 -4.54
N GLU A 732 13.02 -1.19 -4.46
CA GLU A 732 11.83 -0.74 -3.74
C GLU A 732 10.56 -0.85 -4.59
N TYR A 733 10.70 -0.98 -5.91
CA TYR A 733 9.57 -1.04 -6.84
C TYR A 733 9.76 -2.11 -7.92
N SER A 734 8.71 -2.86 -8.20
CA SER A 734 8.60 -3.82 -9.28
C SER A 734 7.41 -3.49 -10.18
N LEU A 735 7.53 -3.68 -11.48
CA LEU A 735 6.42 -3.50 -12.43
C LEU A 735 5.23 -4.39 -12.06
N GLY A 736 4.04 -3.88 -12.22
CA GLY A 736 2.78 -4.56 -11.88
C GLY A 736 2.35 -4.40 -10.42
N THR A 737 3.22 -3.88 -9.55
CA THR A 737 2.89 -3.65 -8.14
C THR A 737 1.86 -2.54 -7.96
N ASP A 738 2.03 -1.40 -8.66
CA ASP A 738 1.09 -0.29 -8.56
C ASP A 738 -0.30 -0.65 -9.11
N THR A 739 -0.35 -1.38 -10.22
CA THR A 739 -1.59 -1.94 -10.77
C THR A 739 -2.30 -2.84 -9.76
N CYS A 740 -1.55 -3.73 -9.10
CA CYS A 740 -2.05 -4.60 -8.04
C CYS A 740 -2.65 -3.79 -6.89
N LEU A 741 -1.95 -2.77 -6.42
CA LEU A 741 -2.40 -1.92 -5.32
C LEU A 741 -3.66 -1.12 -5.68
N ASN A 742 -3.76 -0.60 -6.90
CA ASN A 742 -4.95 0.08 -7.40
C ASN A 742 -6.15 -0.87 -7.53
N ALA A 743 -5.93 -2.10 -8.00
CA ALA A 743 -6.96 -3.14 -8.04
C ALA A 743 -7.48 -3.47 -6.63
N LEU A 744 -6.58 -3.58 -5.63
CA LEU A 744 -6.94 -3.80 -4.23
C LEU A 744 -7.67 -2.62 -3.61
N VAL A 745 -7.26 -1.39 -3.90
CA VAL A 745 -7.95 -0.18 -3.44
C VAL A 745 -9.38 -0.15 -3.96
N ASN A 746 -9.58 -0.37 -5.26
CA ASN A 746 -10.91 -0.40 -5.87
C ASN A 746 -11.78 -1.51 -5.28
N TYR A 747 -11.22 -2.72 -5.13
CA TYR A 747 -11.90 -3.86 -4.53
C TYR A 747 -12.31 -3.58 -3.08
N THR A 748 -11.38 -3.09 -2.26
CA THR A 748 -11.63 -2.84 -0.84
C THR A 748 -12.57 -1.66 -0.61
N ASP A 749 -12.52 -0.60 -1.43
CA ASP A 749 -13.48 0.50 -1.36
C ASP A 749 -14.90 0.00 -1.68
N ALA A 750 -15.06 -0.88 -2.68
CA ALA A 750 -16.36 -1.48 -3.00
C ALA A 750 -16.92 -2.32 -1.85
N ILE A 751 -16.10 -3.19 -1.23
CA ILE A 751 -16.59 -4.00 -0.09
C ILE A 751 -16.81 -3.17 1.18
N LYS A 752 -16.06 -2.09 1.38
CA LYS A 752 -16.32 -1.12 2.47
C LYS A 752 -17.68 -0.45 2.32
N GLN A 753 -18.10 -0.12 1.10
CA GLN A 753 -19.45 0.39 0.87
C GLN A 753 -20.52 -0.61 1.28
N SER A 754 -20.34 -1.91 0.94
CA SER A 754 -21.22 -3.00 1.40
C SER A 754 -21.23 -3.12 2.93
N ALA A 755 -20.05 -3.05 3.56
CA ALA A 755 -19.93 -3.08 5.01
C ALA A 755 -20.60 -1.88 5.68
N SER A 756 -20.50 -0.69 5.07
CA SER A 756 -21.12 0.54 5.55
C SER A 756 -22.65 0.50 5.41
N ALA A 757 -23.17 -0.07 4.33
CA ALA A 757 -24.60 -0.24 4.12
C ALA A 757 -25.26 -1.12 5.19
N THR A 758 -24.54 -2.15 5.68
CA THR A 758 -25.00 -3.05 6.75
C THR A 758 -24.70 -2.52 8.16
N ARG A 759 -24.07 -1.36 8.27
CA ARG A 759 -23.78 -0.59 9.50
C ARG A 759 -22.68 -1.20 10.38
N ARG A 760 -22.76 -2.45 10.75
CA ARG A 760 -21.83 -3.08 11.72
C ARG A 760 -21.21 -4.32 11.09
N ARG A 761 -20.27 -4.12 10.15
CA ARG A 761 -19.59 -5.22 9.49
C ARG A 761 -18.07 -5.00 9.38
N VAL A 762 -17.34 -6.10 9.57
CA VAL A 762 -15.90 -6.21 9.38
C VAL A 762 -15.65 -7.17 8.21
N PHE A 763 -14.71 -6.84 7.35
CA PHE A 763 -14.16 -7.77 6.36
C PHE A 763 -12.72 -8.13 6.71
N VAL A 764 -12.41 -9.41 6.72
CA VAL A 764 -11.05 -9.94 6.72
C VAL A 764 -10.69 -10.21 5.27
N VAL A 765 -9.78 -9.42 4.73
CA VAL A 765 -9.39 -9.46 3.31
C VAL A 765 -8.04 -10.16 3.19
N GLU A 766 -8.02 -11.29 2.48
CA GLU A 766 -6.76 -11.96 2.17
C GLU A 766 -6.18 -11.40 0.87
N VAL A 767 -4.93 -10.97 0.91
CA VAL A 767 -4.20 -10.46 -0.26
C VAL A 767 -3.01 -11.36 -0.59
N GLN A 768 -2.70 -11.49 -1.87
CA GLN A 768 -1.49 -12.15 -2.35
C GLN A 768 -0.25 -11.29 -2.03
N GLY A 769 0.91 -11.89 -2.04
CA GLY A 769 2.18 -11.22 -1.76
C GLY A 769 3.29 -12.23 -1.45
N GLY A 770 2.98 -13.53 -1.44
CA GLY A 770 3.92 -14.56 -1.04
C GLY A 770 4.47 -14.27 0.36
N HIS A 771 5.76 -14.47 0.59
CA HIS A 771 6.41 -14.19 1.87
C HIS A 771 6.80 -12.71 2.07
N SER A 772 6.34 -11.80 1.20
CA SER A 772 6.52 -10.35 1.37
C SER A 772 5.22 -9.71 1.89
N GLY A 773 5.31 -9.01 2.99
CA GLY A 773 4.20 -8.26 3.58
C GLY A 773 3.93 -6.91 2.91
N TYR A 774 4.67 -6.55 1.86
CA TYR A 774 4.57 -5.25 1.19
C TYR A 774 3.12 -4.92 0.78
N VAL A 775 2.49 -5.79 -0.02
CA VAL A 775 1.14 -5.57 -0.54
C VAL A 775 0.13 -5.41 0.59
N ALA A 776 0.20 -6.27 1.61
CA ALA A 776 -0.70 -6.19 2.76
C ALA A 776 -0.51 -4.90 3.55
N SER A 777 0.75 -4.50 3.82
CA SER A 777 1.08 -3.30 4.59
C SER A 777 0.66 -2.03 3.86
N PHE A 778 0.98 -1.95 2.57
CA PHE A 778 0.59 -0.82 1.73
C PHE A 778 -0.95 -0.70 1.62
N THR A 779 -1.62 -1.80 1.25
CA THR A 779 -3.09 -1.85 1.15
C THR A 779 -3.76 -1.45 2.46
N GLY A 780 -3.26 -1.96 3.59
CA GLY A 780 -3.78 -1.62 4.91
C GLY A 780 -3.67 -0.13 5.22
N LEU A 781 -2.55 0.49 4.88
CA LEU A 781 -2.32 1.93 5.08
C LEU A 781 -3.27 2.78 4.23
N VAL A 782 -3.34 2.52 2.92
CA VAL A 782 -4.11 3.35 1.96
C VAL A 782 -5.61 3.11 1.98
N THR A 783 -6.06 2.03 2.60
CA THR A 783 -7.48 1.73 2.82
C THR A 783 -7.95 2.03 4.24
N GLY A 784 -7.01 2.33 5.14
CA GLY A 784 -7.30 2.61 6.54
C GLY A 784 -7.78 1.39 7.30
N ALA A 785 -7.18 0.23 7.05
CA ALA A 785 -7.46 -1.00 7.77
C ALA A 785 -7.21 -0.83 9.27
N VAL A 786 -7.96 -1.57 10.07
CA VAL A 786 -7.79 -1.57 11.54
C VAL A 786 -6.52 -2.32 11.92
N SER A 787 -6.22 -3.40 11.19
CA SER A 787 -5.04 -4.21 11.39
C SER A 787 -4.53 -4.82 10.08
N VAL A 788 -3.24 -5.15 10.08
CA VAL A 788 -2.55 -5.81 8.98
C VAL A 788 -1.73 -6.97 9.50
N TYR A 789 -1.90 -8.14 8.90
CA TYR A 789 -1.16 -9.35 9.22
C TYR A 789 -0.21 -9.70 8.09
N THR A 790 1.09 -9.77 8.40
CA THR A 790 2.17 -10.00 7.43
C THR A 790 3.03 -11.19 7.82
N PRO A 791 3.75 -11.81 6.86
CA PRO A 791 4.68 -12.91 7.17
C PRO A 791 5.83 -12.51 8.09
N GLU A 792 6.24 -11.24 8.08
CA GLU A 792 7.34 -10.72 8.91
C GLU A 792 6.95 -10.57 10.38
N LYS A 793 5.65 -10.38 10.64
CA LYS A 793 5.12 -10.25 11.99
C LYS A 793 4.24 -11.44 12.30
N LYS A 794 4.74 -12.35 13.14
CA LYS A 794 3.98 -13.53 13.56
C LYS A 794 2.63 -13.13 14.17
N ILE A 795 1.58 -13.81 13.74
CA ILE A 795 0.25 -13.68 14.31
C ILE A 795 0.19 -14.54 15.57
N ASP A 796 -0.26 -13.97 16.68
CA ASP A 796 -0.57 -14.67 17.91
C ASP A 796 -1.96 -14.29 18.43
N LEU A 797 -2.46 -14.99 19.41
CA LEU A 797 -3.76 -14.71 20.00
C LEU A 797 -3.83 -13.32 20.63
N HIS A 798 -2.71 -12.84 21.17
CA HIS A 798 -2.66 -11.52 21.78
C HIS A 798 -2.90 -10.41 20.77
N SER A 799 -2.29 -10.50 19.59
CA SER A 799 -2.53 -9.53 18.51
C SER A 799 -3.98 -9.55 18.02
N ILE A 800 -4.60 -10.74 17.94
CA ILE A 800 -6.02 -10.86 17.58
C ILE A 800 -6.92 -10.27 18.67
N GLN A 801 -6.58 -10.43 19.95
CA GLN A 801 -7.30 -9.83 21.08
C GLN A 801 -7.20 -8.30 21.06
N GLU A 802 -6.02 -7.74 20.80
CA GLU A 802 -5.86 -6.28 20.62
C GLU A 802 -6.77 -5.76 19.49
N ASP A 803 -6.80 -6.49 18.36
CA ASP A 803 -7.64 -6.11 17.21
C ASP A 803 -9.12 -6.18 17.53
N LEU A 804 -9.54 -7.21 18.23
CA LEU A 804 -10.92 -7.35 18.71
C LEU A 804 -11.32 -6.23 19.66
N ALA A 805 -10.43 -5.88 20.60
CA ALA A 805 -10.67 -4.78 21.53
C ALA A 805 -10.82 -3.44 20.77
N LEU A 806 -9.93 -3.19 19.82
CA LEU A 806 -9.99 -2.00 18.98
C LEU A 806 -11.25 -1.97 18.10
N LEU A 807 -11.70 -3.10 17.57
CA LEU A 807 -12.96 -3.21 16.83
C LEU A 807 -14.17 -2.94 17.74
N LYS A 808 -14.20 -3.54 18.93
CA LYS A 808 -15.28 -3.32 19.91
C LYS A 808 -15.38 -1.84 20.29
N GLU A 809 -14.26 -1.17 20.51
CA GLU A 809 -14.21 0.26 20.80
C GLU A 809 -14.68 1.10 19.61
N ASN A 810 -14.21 0.80 18.41
CA ASN A 810 -14.65 1.48 17.21
C ASN A 810 -16.17 1.39 16.98
N PHE A 811 -16.82 0.29 17.40
CA PHE A 811 -18.26 0.11 17.29
C PHE A 811 -19.05 0.54 18.52
N ARG A 812 -18.41 0.79 19.67
CA ARG A 812 -19.07 1.23 20.92
C ARG A 812 -19.72 2.60 20.79
N HIS A 813 -19.04 3.51 20.14
CA HIS A 813 -19.51 4.88 19.90
C HIS A 813 -20.35 5.00 18.63
N ASP A 814 -20.66 3.87 17.98
CA ASP A 814 -21.44 3.85 16.76
C ASP A 814 -22.95 3.76 17.08
N GLN A 815 -23.58 4.91 17.14
CA GLN A 815 -25.05 5.01 17.35
C GLN A 815 -25.87 4.62 16.09
N GLY A 816 -25.27 3.89 15.13
CA GLY A 816 -25.91 3.51 13.88
C GLY A 816 -25.77 4.55 12.77
N GLU A 817 -25.12 5.68 13.04
CA GLU A 817 -24.83 6.73 12.06
C GLU A 817 -23.53 6.47 11.29
N ASN A 818 -22.69 5.55 11.78
CA ASN A 818 -21.35 5.32 11.27
C ASN A 818 -21.39 4.44 10.01
N ARG A 819 -21.19 5.07 8.87
CA ARG A 819 -21.31 4.44 7.54
C ARG A 819 -20.04 3.69 7.10
N ASN A 820 -19.01 3.58 7.94
CA ASN A 820 -17.70 3.05 7.51
C ASN A 820 -17.49 1.62 7.98
N GLY A 821 -17.54 0.67 7.05
CA GLY A 821 -17.11 -0.70 7.24
C GLY A 821 -15.64 -0.78 7.66
N LYS A 822 -15.28 -1.80 8.42
CA LYS A 822 -13.92 -2.03 8.92
C LYS A 822 -13.25 -3.12 8.11
N LEU A 823 -11.95 -2.97 7.90
CA LEU A 823 -11.12 -3.94 7.20
C LEU A 823 -10.00 -4.43 8.12
N LEU A 824 -9.73 -5.72 8.02
CA LEU A 824 -8.49 -6.36 8.46
C LEU A 824 -7.83 -6.92 7.20
N ILE A 825 -6.59 -6.59 6.94
CA ILE A 825 -5.85 -7.07 5.77
C ILE A 825 -4.90 -8.17 6.21
N ARG A 826 -4.94 -9.30 5.53
CA ARG A 826 -4.08 -10.44 5.79
C ARG A 826 -3.32 -10.84 4.53
N ASN A 827 -2.00 -10.95 4.62
CA ASN A 827 -1.21 -11.60 3.56
C ASN A 827 -1.48 -13.11 3.57
N GLU A 828 -1.57 -13.74 2.41
CA GLU A 828 -1.83 -15.19 2.23
C GLU A 828 -0.85 -16.09 3.01
N GLN A 829 0.41 -15.65 3.21
CA GLN A 829 1.47 -16.37 3.91
C GLN A 829 1.74 -15.83 5.33
N ALA A 830 0.86 -14.98 5.88
CA ALA A 830 1.06 -14.41 7.21
C ALA A 830 1.10 -15.46 8.33
N SER A 831 0.35 -16.54 8.19
CA SER A 831 0.37 -17.69 9.09
C SER A 831 -0.28 -18.89 8.42
N SER A 832 0.30 -20.08 8.62
CA SER A 832 -0.30 -21.35 8.24
C SER A 832 -1.39 -21.84 9.20
N ILE A 833 -1.42 -21.32 10.43
CA ILE A 833 -2.36 -21.68 11.49
C ILE A 833 -3.54 -20.71 11.50
N TYR A 834 -3.24 -19.41 11.58
CA TYR A 834 -4.26 -18.35 11.64
C TYR A 834 -4.68 -17.99 10.22
N THR A 835 -5.53 -18.83 9.62
CA THR A 835 -6.09 -18.61 8.29
C THR A 835 -7.08 -17.44 8.29
N THR A 836 -7.45 -16.98 7.13
CA THR A 836 -8.41 -15.86 6.96
C THR A 836 -9.77 -16.23 7.56
N GLU A 837 -10.21 -17.46 7.35
CA GLU A 837 -11.46 -17.99 7.91
C GLU A 837 -11.40 -18.08 9.42
N LEU A 838 -10.29 -18.65 9.97
CA LEU A 838 -10.15 -18.80 11.41
C LEU A 838 -10.14 -17.43 12.12
N ILE A 839 -9.41 -16.45 11.60
CA ILE A 839 -9.41 -15.09 12.17
C ILE A 839 -10.82 -14.50 12.12
N ALA A 840 -11.53 -14.67 10.99
CA ALA A 840 -12.90 -14.18 10.84
C ALA A 840 -13.87 -14.87 11.82
N ASP A 841 -13.76 -16.17 12.01
CA ASP A 841 -14.59 -16.93 12.92
C ASP A 841 -14.34 -16.54 14.39
N ILE A 842 -13.06 -16.40 14.80
CA ILE A 842 -12.68 -15.91 16.16
C ILE A 842 -13.29 -14.53 16.41
N ILE A 843 -13.14 -13.60 15.47
CA ILE A 843 -13.62 -12.23 15.63
C ILE A 843 -15.15 -12.20 15.63
N ALA A 844 -15.81 -13.01 14.76
CA ALA A 844 -17.27 -13.09 14.70
C ALA A 844 -17.84 -13.58 16.03
N GLU A 845 -17.29 -14.65 16.55
CA GLU A 845 -17.74 -15.27 17.79
C GLU A 845 -17.54 -14.33 19.00
N GLN A 846 -16.35 -13.74 19.10
CA GLN A 846 -16.01 -12.79 20.16
C GLN A 846 -16.68 -11.42 20.03
N SER A 847 -17.32 -11.13 18.88
CA SER A 847 -18.09 -9.89 18.72
C SER A 847 -19.35 -9.83 19.57
N ASN A 848 -19.82 -10.98 20.08
CA ASN A 848 -21.06 -11.11 20.85
C ASN A 848 -22.25 -10.45 20.13
N GLY A 849 -22.37 -10.66 18.82
CA GLY A 849 -23.44 -10.08 17.99
C GLY A 849 -23.34 -8.56 17.77
N ARG A 850 -22.31 -7.89 18.29
CA ARG A 850 -22.16 -6.42 18.14
C ARG A 850 -21.87 -6.02 16.68
N PHE A 851 -21.18 -6.88 15.93
CA PHE A 851 -20.90 -6.69 14.52
C PHE A 851 -20.73 -8.03 13.80
N GLY A 852 -21.07 -8.07 12.52
CA GLY A 852 -20.85 -9.24 11.69
C GLY A 852 -19.47 -9.24 11.03
N VAL A 853 -18.92 -10.42 10.78
CA VAL A 853 -17.63 -10.59 10.10
C VAL A 853 -17.81 -11.37 8.80
N ARG A 854 -17.04 -11.04 7.78
CA ARG A 854 -17.00 -11.76 6.51
C ARG A 854 -15.55 -11.84 6.02
N THR A 855 -15.25 -12.85 5.25
CA THR A 855 -14.00 -12.97 4.51
C THR A 855 -14.17 -12.44 3.09
N ALA A 856 -13.08 -11.98 2.50
CA ALA A 856 -13.00 -11.58 1.10
C ALA A 856 -11.63 -11.93 0.54
N VAL A 857 -11.59 -12.64 -0.58
CA VAL A 857 -10.34 -13.06 -1.23
C VAL A 857 -10.39 -12.62 -2.69
N PRO A 858 -9.74 -11.50 -3.05
CA PRO A 858 -9.69 -11.03 -4.44
C PRO A 858 -8.98 -12.02 -5.38
N GLY A 859 -8.04 -12.81 -4.87
CA GLY A 859 -7.31 -13.81 -5.66
C GLY A 859 -6.60 -13.20 -6.86
N HIS A 860 -6.73 -13.81 -8.04
CA HIS A 860 -6.04 -13.38 -9.27
C HIS A 860 -6.53 -12.03 -9.83
N VAL A 861 -7.69 -11.50 -9.40
CA VAL A 861 -8.12 -10.13 -9.75
C VAL A 861 -7.08 -9.10 -9.28
N GLN A 862 -6.35 -9.42 -8.23
CA GLN A 862 -5.28 -8.59 -7.69
C GLN A 862 -4.10 -8.39 -8.68
N GLN A 863 -3.91 -9.28 -9.66
CA GLN A 863 -2.87 -9.09 -10.68
C GLN A 863 -3.21 -7.92 -11.62
N GLY A 864 -4.42 -7.39 -11.54
CA GLY A 864 -4.93 -6.34 -12.40
C GLY A 864 -5.28 -6.87 -13.79
N GLY A 865 -5.55 -5.98 -14.69
CA GLY A 865 -5.77 -6.27 -16.12
C GLY A 865 -4.93 -5.30 -16.91
N VAL A 866 -5.54 -4.18 -17.26
CA VAL A 866 -4.85 -3.05 -17.88
C VAL A 866 -3.82 -2.49 -16.88
N PRO A 867 -2.53 -2.35 -17.26
CA PRO A 867 -1.53 -1.79 -16.36
C PRO A 867 -1.83 -0.33 -16.01
N SER A 868 -1.57 0.05 -14.76
CA SER A 868 -1.71 1.44 -14.32
C SER A 868 -0.78 2.38 -15.07
N SER A 869 -1.10 3.64 -15.08
CA SER A 869 -0.28 4.68 -15.72
C SER A 869 1.16 4.70 -15.18
N LYS A 870 1.33 4.55 -13.86
CA LYS A 870 2.66 4.49 -13.20
C LYS A 870 3.45 3.28 -13.69
N ASP A 871 2.85 2.10 -13.75
CA ASP A 871 3.51 0.90 -14.25
C ASP A 871 3.89 1.00 -15.72
N ARG A 872 3.05 1.62 -16.57
CA ARG A 872 3.36 1.83 -18.01
C ARG A 872 4.54 2.78 -18.22
N VAL A 873 4.58 3.87 -17.46
CA VAL A 873 5.68 4.85 -17.52
C VAL A 873 6.98 4.23 -17.03
N ALA A 874 6.95 3.56 -15.88
CA ALA A 874 8.11 2.86 -15.33
C ALA A 874 8.61 1.74 -16.27
N ALA A 875 7.71 1.01 -16.91
CA ALA A 875 8.05 -0.03 -17.90
C ALA A 875 8.85 0.55 -19.07
N CYS A 876 8.45 1.72 -19.59
CA CYS A 876 9.19 2.41 -20.65
C CYS A 876 10.59 2.81 -20.17
N ARG A 877 10.70 3.46 -19.02
CA ARG A 877 11.97 3.90 -18.43
C ARG A 877 12.94 2.75 -18.21
N PHE A 878 12.48 1.67 -17.58
CA PHE A 878 13.32 0.51 -17.29
C PHE A 878 13.76 -0.24 -18.55
N ALA A 879 12.86 -0.38 -19.51
CA ALA A 879 13.15 -1.03 -20.76
C ALA A 879 14.22 -0.30 -21.58
N VAL A 880 14.10 1.03 -21.71
CA VAL A 880 15.07 1.86 -22.41
C VAL A 880 16.44 1.80 -21.71
N LYS A 881 16.47 1.93 -20.38
CA LYS A 881 17.71 1.78 -19.60
C LYS A 881 18.34 0.39 -19.76
N SER A 882 17.52 -0.65 -19.82
CA SER A 882 18.00 -2.03 -20.04
C SER A 882 18.71 -2.17 -21.38
N VAL A 883 18.15 -1.67 -22.47
CA VAL A 883 18.80 -1.74 -23.77
C VAL A 883 20.06 -0.89 -23.80
N LYS A 884 20.05 0.33 -23.25
CA LYS A 884 21.25 1.18 -23.08
C LYS A 884 22.35 0.46 -22.27
N PHE A 885 21.97 -0.30 -21.23
CA PHE A 885 22.92 -1.14 -20.47
C PHE A 885 23.56 -2.21 -21.38
N LEU A 886 22.78 -2.91 -22.20
CA LEU A 886 23.29 -3.92 -23.12
C LEU A 886 24.24 -3.29 -24.15
N GLU A 887 23.89 -2.12 -24.72
CA GLU A 887 24.73 -1.36 -25.64
C GLU A 887 26.08 -1.03 -25.01
N SER A 888 26.09 -0.43 -23.80
CA SER A 888 27.30 0.00 -23.11
C SER A 888 28.27 -1.14 -22.83
N TRP A 889 27.77 -2.32 -22.46
CA TRP A 889 28.60 -3.49 -22.21
C TRP A 889 29.13 -4.11 -23.50
N ASN A 890 28.34 -4.12 -24.59
CA ASN A 890 28.84 -4.58 -25.89
C ASN A 890 29.92 -3.66 -26.44
N GLU A 891 29.83 -2.34 -26.23
CA GLU A 891 30.89 -1.38 -26.59
C GLU A 891 32.16 -1.61 -25.75
N LYS A 892 32.05 -1.80 -24.43
CA LYS A 892 33.18 -2.13 -23.57
C LYS A 892 33.87 -3.44 -23.99
N ALA A 893 33.08 -4.47 -24.39
CA ALA A 893 33.65 -5.71 -24.91
C ALA A 893 34.49 -5.49 -26.18
N LYS A 894 34.03 -4.67 -27.11
CA LYS A 894 34.75 -4.34 -28.34
C LYS A 894 36.02 -3.55 -28.06
N GLN A 895 35.96 -2.57 -27.17
CA GLN A 895 37.13 -1.78 -26.76
C GLN A 895 38.17 -2.68 -26.07
N ALA A 896 37.77 -3.59 -25.19
CA ALA A 896 38.67 -4.53 -24.54
C ALA A 896 39.32 -5.48 -25.55
N ALA A 897 38.59 -5.95 -26.55
CA ALA A 897 39.08 -6.81 -27.60
C ALA A 897 40.14 -6.14 -28.51
N SER A 898 40.10 -4.81 -28.66
CA SER A 898 41.11 -4.06 -29.43
C SER A 898 42.45 -3.88 -28.71
N HIS A 899 42.50 -4.13 -27.36
CA HIS A 899 43.71 -3.89 -26.57
C HIS A 899 44.44 -5.13 -26.08
N ASP A 900 43.80 -6.30 -25.98
CA ASP A 900 44.47 -7.54 -25.55
C ASP A 900 43.78 -8.82 -26.07
N ASP A 901 44.36 -9.41 -27.09
CA ASP A 901 43.81 -10.61 -27.79
C ASP A 901 43.96 -11.93 -27.01
N ARG A 902 44.66 -12.00 -25.86
CA ARG A 902 45.10 -13.26 -25.26
C ARG A 902 44.26 -13.77 -24.10
N GLN A 903 43.39 -12.94 -23.51
CA GLN A 903 42.59 -13.33 -22.32
C GLN A 903 41.10 -13.43 -22.58
N LEU A 904 40.61 -13.00 -23.72
CA LEU A 904 39.18 -13.01 -24.03
C LEU A 904 38.75 -14.33 -24.66
N GLY A 905 37.69 -14.95 -24.09
CA GLY A 905 36.99 -16.02 -24.76
C GLY A 905 36.36 -15.52 -26.09
N PHE A 906 36.10 -16.41 -27.00
CA PHE A 906 35.48 -16.10 -28.27
C PHE A 906 34.22 -16.92 -28.48
N ARG A 907 33.21 -16.29 -29.10
CA ARG A 907 32.05 -16.98 -29.68
C ARG A 907 32.12 -16.88 -31.19
N TYR A 908 31.45 -17.78 -31.87
CA TYR A 908 31.35 -17.69 -33.33
C TYR A 908 29.94 -17.18 -33.67
N VAL A 909 29.88 -16.05 -34.35
CA VAL A 909 28.64 -15.45 -34.88
C VAL A 909 28.76 -15.52 -36.40
N LYS A 910 27.88 -16.27 -37.04
CA LYS A 910 27.93 -16.54 -38.53
C LYS A 910 29.32 -17.00 -39.01
N GLY A 911 29.99 -17.82 -38.20
CA GLY A 911 31.34 -18.31 -38.53
C GLY A 911 32.46 -17.31 -38.26
N VAL A 912 32.17 -16.11 -37.82
CA VAL A 912 33.16 -15.09 -37.43
C VAL A 912 33.46 -15.20 -35.97
N LYS A 913 34.73 -15.25 -35.63
CA LYS A 913 35.22 -15.25 -34.23
C LYS A 913 34.94 -13.88 -33.59
N THR A 914 33.99 -13.83 -32.66
CA THR A 914 33.61 -12.57 -31.97
C THR A 914 34.10 -12.61 -30.53
N PRO A 915 34.76 -11.56 -30.01
CA PRO A 915 35.23 -11.50 -28.64
C PRO A 915 34.04 -11.57 -27.67
N MET A 916 34.26 -12.27 -26.55
CA MET A 916 33.29 -12.35 -25.47
C MET A 916 33.65 -11.35 -24.39
N LEU A 917 32.65 -10.92 -23.64
CA LEU A 917 32.88 -10.16 -22.42
C LEU A 917 33.79 -10.96 -21.47
N PRO A 918 34.78 -10.34 -20.81
CA PRO A 918 35.37 -10.93 -19.64
C PRO A 918 34.28 -11.23 -18.61
N ASN A 919 34.43 -12.30 -17.86
CA ASN A 919 33.47 -12.60 -16.80
C ASN A 919 33.51 -11.46 -15.77
N ASN A 920 32.53 -10.61 -15.83
CA ASN A 920 32.38 -9.45 -14.97
C ASN A 920 30.99 -9.47 -14.34
N ASP A 921 30.96 -9.44 -13.02
CA ASP A 921 29.72 -9.51 -12.22
C ASP A 921 28.73 -8.42 -12.63
N ALA A 922 29.23 -7.20 -12.84
CA ALA A 922 28.40 -6.07 -13.21
C ALA A 922 27.74 -6.18 -14.61
N SER A 923 28.13 -7.15 -15.44
CA SER A 923 27.50 -7.40 -16.74
C SER A 923 26.25 -8.29 -16.67
N ALA A 924 25.92 -8.82 -15.49
CA ALA A 924 24.66 -9.49 -15.19
C ALA A 924 24.00 -8.78 -13.99
N ALA A 925 23.03 -7.93 -14.27
CA ALA A 925 22.52 -7.00 -13.28
C ALA A 925 20.99 -7.01 -13.20
N VAL A 926 20.49 -6.55 -12.07
CA VAL A 926 19.07 -6.27 -11.83
C VAL A 926 18.88 -4.76 -11.84
N ILE A 927 17.84 -4.28 -12.50
CA ILE A 927 17.40 -2.89 -12.34
C ILE A 927 16.85 -2.74 -10.93
N CYS A 928 17.42 -1.84 -10.18
CA CYS A 928 17.03 -1.50 -8.83
C CYS A 928 16.53 -0.06 -8.80
N VAL A 929 15.33 0.13 -8.31
CA VAL A 929 14.72 1.43 -8.07
C VAL A 929 14.90 1.77 -6.61
N ASN A 930 15.56 2.86 -6.34
CA ASN A 930 15.62 3.49 -5.02
C ASN A 930 15.08 4.91 -5.23
N GLY A 931 13.78 5.08 -4.97
CA GLY A 931 13.09 6.32 -5.26
C GLY A 931 13.03 6.66 -6.75
N SER A 932 13.49 7.84 -7.14
CA SER A 932 13.58 8.29 -8.53
C SER A 932 14.82 7.75 -9.25
N THR A 933 15.79 7.22 -8.50
CA THR A 933 17.07 6.74 -9.06
C THR A 933 16.93 5.30 -9.52
N VAL A 934 17.23 5.07 -10.79
CA VAL A 934 17.30 3.73 -11.39
C VAL A 934 18.76 3.34 -11.58
N SER A 935 19.18 2.32 -10.86
CA SER A 935 20.56 1.80 -10.88
C SER A 935 20.61 0.34 -11.32
N PHE A 936 21.80 -0.17 -11.58
CA PHE A 936 22.05 -1.57 -11.92
C PHE A 936 22.91 -2.19 -10.82
N LYS A 937 22.36 -3.18 -10.10
CA LYS A 937 23.10 -3.95 -9.10
C LYS A 937 23.48 -5.32 -9.66
N PRO A 938 24.73 -5.79 -9.48
CA PRO A 938 25.13 -7.12 -9.92
C PRO A 938 24.25 -8.20 -9.25
N VAL A 939 23.75 -9.15 -10.04
CA VAL A 939 22.87 -10.21 -9.52
C VAL A 939 23.55 -11.08 -8.47
N ASN A 940 24.86 -11.34 -8.63
CA ASN A 940 25.63 -12.14 -7.68
C ASN A 940 25.73 -11.48 -6.31
N ASP A 941 25.91 -10.17 -6.29
CA ASP A 941 26.00 -9.36 -5.06
C ASP A 941 24.65 -9.40 -4.31
N LEU A 942 23.55 -9.15 -5.01
CA LEU A 942 22.19 -9.25 -4.45
C LEU A 942 21.89 -10.64 -3.93
N TRP A 943 22.28 -11.68 -4.68
CA TRP A 943 22.03 -13.07 -4.31
C TRP A 943 22.74 -13.47 -3.03
N GLN A 944 24.01 -13.08 -2.88
CA GLN A 944 24.83 -13.46 -1.73
C GLN A 944 24.56 -12.63 -0.48
N ASN A 945 24.31 -11.34 -0.63
CA ASN A 945 24.30 -10.40 0.48
C ASN A 945 22.90 -9.88 0.86
N GLU A 946 21.95 -9.84 -0.08
CA GLU A 946 20.66 -9.19 0.13
C GLU A 946 19.46 -10.15 0.04
N THR A 947 19.68 -11.47 -0.17
CA THR A 947 18.59 -12.40 -0.49
C THR A 947 18.38 -13.51 0.53
N ASP A 948 17.17 -13.64 1.03
CA ASP A 948 16.65 -14.86 1.65
C ASP A 948 16.09 -15.78 0.56
N VAL A 949 16.86 -16.79 0.18
CA VAL A 949 16.50 -17.69 -0.93
C VAL A 949 15.34 -18.61 -0.57
N GLU A 950 15.21 -19.03 0.69
CA GLU A 950 14.14 -19.91 1.16
C GLU A 950 12.80 -19.20 1.19
N LEU A 951 12.78 -17.99 1.76
CA LEU A 951 11.60 -17.15 1.81
C LEU A 951 11.36 -16.35 0.51
N ARG A 952 12.30 -16.42 -0.43
CA ARG A 952 12.17 -15.80 -1.76
C ARG A 952 11.93 -14.30 -1.68
N LYS A 953 12.73 -13.58 -0.89
CA LYS A 953 12.63 -12.13 -0.69
C LYS A 953 13.96 -11.50 -0.34
N GLY A 954 13.98 -10.16 -0.35
CA GLY A 954 15.12 -9.41 0.19
C GLY A 954 15.16 -9.43 1.72
N HIS A 955 16.35 -9.19 2.29
CA HIS A 955 16.51 -9.00 3.74
C HIS A 955 15.95 -7.67 4.20
N ASP A 956 16.02 -6.64 3.36
CA ASP A 956 15.51 -5.30 3.68
C ASP A 956 13.98 -5.25 3.60
N ILE A 957 13.37 -4.66 4.63
CA ILE A 957 11.93 -4.45 4.76
C ILE A 957 11.66 -2.94 4.75
N HIS A 958 11.84 -2.31 3.57
CA HIS A 958 11.66 -0.87 3.38
C HIS A 958 10.24 -0.38 3.74
N TRP A 959 9.23 -1.26 3.67
CA TRP A 959 7.83 -0.96 4.02
C TRP A 959 7.48 -1.09 5.50
N SER A 960 8.45 -1.35 6.39
CA SER A 960 8.19 -1.49 7.83
C SER A 960 7.56 -0.23 8.46
N GLU A 961 7.86 0.94 7.91
CA GLU A 961 7.28 2.20 8.34
C GLU A 961 5.77 2.29 8.02
N PHE A 962 5.29 1.68 6.95
CA PHE A 962 3.87 1.67 6.57
C PHE A 962 3.00 1.05 7.67
N THR A 963 3.47 -0.06 8.25
CA THR A 963 2.78 -0.73 9.35
C THR A 963 2.76 0.14 10.61
N LYS A 964 3.88 0.81 10.94
CA LYS A 964 3.96 1.72 12.09
C LYS A 964 3.00 2.91 11.95
N VAL A 965 2.99 3.53 10.77
CA VAL A 965 2.07 4.63 10.47
C VAL A 965 0.62 4.14 10.47
N GLY A 966 0.34 2.97 9.91
CA GLY A 966 -0.96 2.33 9.96
C GLY A 966 -1.45 2.10 11.38
N ASP A 967 -0.62 1.59 12.28
CA ASP A 967 -0.93 1.38 13.70
C ASP A 967 -1.24 2.71 14.44
N ILE A 968 -0.51 3.79 14.11
CA ILE A 968 -0.82 5.13 14.63
C ILE A 968 -2.20 5.58 14.16
N LEU A 969 -2.44 5.55 12.86
CA LEU A 969 -3.64 6.10 12.24
C LEU A 969 -4.90 5.24 12.44
N SER A 970 -4.76 3.97 12.82
CA SER A 970 -5.87 3.09 13.22
C SER A 970 -6.27 3.28 14.69
N GLY A 971 -5.41 3.87 15.52
CA GLY A 971 -5.59 4.04 16.95
C GLY A 971 -4.99 2.93 17.82
N ARG A 972 -4.35 1.91 17.20
CA ARG A 972 -3.72 0.80 17.93
C ARG A 972 -2.59 1.26 18.86
N CYS A 973 -1.77 2.21 18.41
CA CYS A 973 -0.70 2.76 19.24
C CYS A 973 -1.19 3.57 20.44
N ASN A 974 -2.35 4.22 20.35
CA ASN A 974 -2.97 4.90 21.50
C ASN A 974 -3.30 3.89 22.59
N LEU A 975 -3.93 2.80 22.19
CA LEU A 975 -4.29 1.71 23.07
C LEU A 975 -3.06 1.15 23.84
N ARG A 976 -1.95 0.92 23.15
CA ARG A 976 -0.70 0.43 23.75
C ARG A 976 -0.10 1.44 24.72
N LYS A 977 -0.05 2.73 24.38
CA LYS A 977 0.44 3.79 25.28
C LYS A 977 -0.34 3.85 26.58
N GLU A 978 -1.67 3.74 26.51
CA GLU A 978 -2.53 3.75 27.67
C GLU A 978 -2.25 2.53 28.57
N VAL A 979 -2.11 1.36 27.98
CA VAL A 979 -1.74 0.14 28.68
C VAL A 979 -0.37 0.24 29.35
N ASP A 980 0.63 0.76 28.66
CA ASP A 980 1.99 0.92 29.21
C ASP A 980 2.05 1.98 30.33
N ALA A 981 1.30 3.07 30.20
CA ALA A 981 1.16 4.08 31.22
C ALA A 981 0.52 3.51 32.50
N MET A 982 -0.50 2.66 32.36
CA MET A 982 -1.14 2.01 33.51
C MET A 982 -0.21 0.98 34.17
N ARG A 983 0.60 0.24 33.41
CA ARG A 983 1.62 -0.65 33.96
C ARG A 983 2.67 0.11 34.76
N ALA A 984 3.14 1.25 34.25
CA ALA A 984 4.09 2.10 34.93
C ALA A 984 3.49 2.72 36.21
N ALA A 985 2.20 2.98 36.23
CA ALA A 985 1.51 3.52 37.43
C ALA A 985 1.19 2.43 38.47
N SER A 986 1.19 1.14 38.08
CA SER A 986 0.94 0.01 38.98
C SER A 986 2.23 -0.69 39.45
N ALA A 987 3.38 -0.36 38.87
CA ALA A 987 4.71 -0.75 39.32
C ALA A 987 5.30 0.29 40.27
#